data_c2f2a8d3adb6bc85c8975683bbf431e9
#
_entry.id   c2f2a8d3adb6bc85c8975683bbf431e9
#
_cell.length_a   1.000
_cell.length_b   1.000
_cell.length_c   1.000
_cell.angle_alpha   90.00
_cell.angle_beta   90.00
_cell.angle_gamma   90.00
#
_symmetry.space_group_name_H-M   'P 1'
#
loop_
_entity.id
_entity.type
_entity.pdbx_description
1 polymer ?
#
loop_
_entity_poly.entity_id
_entity_poly.type
_entity_poly.pdbx_seq_one_letter_code
_entity_poly.pdbx_strand_id
1 'polypeptide(L)'
;MQQQSLRVLSIVLALTAGISCRELLADDGLLPPVTAPIVNGIKVPDGFHVELYADDDLAHDIHSMTIDSKGRVVVSGPGYVRILIDSDNDGRADSFKQFADKPDTGSQGMFFLGSSLLCSGDQGLQIFRDDNQDDIADGPPQVFLKISAGGEHHVHSIQKGPDGWWYVMAGNFAGVTAAYATVPTSPIKQPVSGTLLRLKPDLSGGEIVSDGFRNAYDFTFNGTGDFFTYDSDDERDISLPWYLPTQVFHVLPLSNAGYVTTGLKRPGSYPDMPPVLATFGRGSPTGVTCYRHNQFPEPYRNALFMLDWTLGRILAVPLTQEGSGWKKDGVVFGEGQDQFGFAPTDIEVAPDGSVFVSVGGRGTRGSVFRIVWDAAQLPTVSSDGDSTTRQIDTVLDAPQPNSSWSRAEWIPLAKSLGAAPFQQAASMEKRPASQRMRAIEILVEVYGGLDRATASKLSLAGSGLVRARTAWAVGRSRPEAPDTEILKKLVSDRDPFVQRFALEALSSATSAASFTTTISSIAAALASNDRSVRFSAALLVSRMNDDHRNALAKALANNLRGLMWFHMGRCLRSPLQSVPSAAVALSVLTSKDASAEDRYDAVRILQMTLGDVGPAKNRPVMFDGYAPALSLASIERELNPIMTKVAAVFPSGDAHLDHELIRLIAMTRPFNRDLFSRLLTSITDSTLPADDIHRLAAISQFEIERSYDESVATAQALLGIDIKIRKY
;
A
#
# COMPACT_ATOMS: atom_id res chain seq x y z
N MET A 1 23.55 -20.07 23.78
CA MET A 1 24.78 -19.92 22.96
C MET A 1 25.07 -21.13 22.07
N GLN A 2 24.98 -22.40 22.53
CA GLN A 2 25.22 -23.56 21.66
C GLN A 2 24.18 -23.81 20.56
N GLN A 3 22.91 -23.45 20.76
CA GLN A 3 21.86 -23.62 19.72
C GLN A 3 21.93 -22.59 18.58
N GLN A 4 22.40 -21.38 18.85
CA GLN A 4 22.60 -20.37 17.79
C GLN A 4 23.81 -20.68 16.90
N SER A 5 24.88 -21.24 17.48
CA SER A 5 26.07 -21.64 16.75
C SER A 5 25.80 -22.83 15.80
N LEU A 6 24.89 -23.73 16.17
CA LEU A 6 24.48 -24.87 15.31
C LEU A 6 23.60 -24.40 14.13
N ARG A 7 22.75 -23.36 14.30
CA ARG A 7 21.96 -22.82 13.21
C ARG A 7 22.80 -22.08 12.17
N VAL A 8 23.79 -21.31 12.59
CA VAL A 8 24.72 -20.62 11.69
C VAL A 8 25.60 -21.63 10.93
N LEU A 9 26.02 -22.73 11.57
CA LEU A 9 26.80 -23.77 10.91
C LEU A 9 25.97 -24.56 9.87
N SER A 10 24.67 -24.73 10.13
CA SER A 10 23.74 -25.39 9.18
C SER A 10 23.48 -24.53 7.95
N ILE A 11 23.38 -23.20 8.10
CA ILE A 11 23.24 -22.25 6.96
C ILE A 11 24.49 -22.26 6.08
N VAL A 12 25.68 -22.29 6.67
CA VAL A 12 26.96 -22.32 5.91
C VAL A 12 27.14 -23.65 5.19
N LEU A 13 26.72 -24.77 5.78
CA LEU A 13 26.79 -26.10 5.13
C LEU A 13 25.74 -26.27 4.02
N ALA A 14 24.56 -25.65 4.13
CA ALA A 14 23.53 -25.66 3.09
C ALA A 14 23.97 -24.89 1.82
N LEU A 15 24.69 -23.80 1.98
CA LEU A 15 25.22 -23.01 0.86
C LEU A 15 26.32 -23.74 0.08
N THR A 16 27.09 -24.62 0.74
CA THR A 16 28.12 -25.44 0.08
C THR A 16 27.58 -26.72 -0.58
N ALA A 17 26.36 -27.14 -0.24
CA ALA A 17 25.72 -28.34 -0.76
C ALA A 17 24.72 -28.08 -1.90
N GLY A 18 24.54 -26.81 -2.34
CA GLY A 18 23.56 -26.47 -3.38
C GLY A 18 22.10 -26.61 -2.92
N ILE A 19 21.86 -26.71 -1.60
CA ILE A 19 20.52 -26.79 -1.03
C ILE A 19 19.96 -25.37 -0.97
N SER A 20 18.82 -25.15 -1.60
CA SER A 20 18.12 -23.86 -1.65
C SER A 20 17.87 -23.31 -0.24
N CYS A 21 18.10 -22.02 -0.01
CA CYS A 21 17.79 -21.29 1.23
C CYS A 21 16.31 -21.40 1.66
N ARG A 22 15.45 -21.99 0.82
CA ARG A 22 14.01 -22.22 1.06
C ARG A 22 13.71 -23.24 2.15
N GLU A 23 14.54 -24.27 2.33
CA GLU A 23 14.24 -25.35 3.30
C GLU A 23 14.51 -24.99 4.76
N LEU A 24 15.21 -23.88 5.03
CA LEU A 24 15.58 -23.44 6.38
C LEU A 24 14.66 -22.38 6.99
N LEU A 25 13.71 -21.84 6.21
CA LEU A 25 12.76 -20.79 6.66
C LEU A 25 11.31 -21.29 6.77
N ALA A 26 11.05 -22.59 6.59
CA ALA A 26 9.71 -23.18 6.51
C ALA A 26 9.20 -23.78 7.83
N ASP A 27 9.49 -23.19 8.98
CA ASP A 27 9.04 -23.74 10.26
C ASP A 27 8.34 -22.73 11.18
N ASP A 28 7.41 -21.93 10.61
CA ASP A 28 6.42 -21.18 11.38
C ASP A 28 5.03 -21.21 10.70
N GLY A 29 4.49 -22.38 10.56
CA GLY A 29 3.09 -22.78 10.77
C GLY A 29 1.94 -22.09 10.02
N LEU A 30 2.10 -21.38 8.86
CA LEU A 30 0.96 -20.69 8.25
C LEU A 30 0.59 -21.09 6.81
N LEU A 31 1.51 -21.64 6.01
CA LEU A 31 1.14 -22.16 4.69
C LEU A 31 1.99 -23.39 4.34
N PRO A 32 1.42 -24.43 3.71
CA PRO A 32 2.19 -25.62 3.33
C PRO A 32 3.30 -25.29 2.32
N PRO A 33 4.45 -25.97 2.37
CA PRO A 33 5.49 -25.80 1.36
C PRO A 33 4.95 -26.19 -0.03
N VAL A 34 5.36 -25.44 -1.05
CA VAL A 34 4.96 -25.70 -2.44
C VAL A 34 5.65 -26.96 -2.92
N THR A 35 4.97 -28.11 -2.77
CA THR A 35 5.47 -29.45 -3.18
C THR A 35 4.71 -30.02 -4.38
N ALA A 36 3.65 -29.35 -4.85
CA ALA A 36 2.76 -29.83 -5.90
C ALA A 36 3.46 -30.06 -7.25
N PRO A 37 2.92 -30.93 -8.11
CA PRO A 37 3.42 -31.15 -9.45
C PRO A 37 3.30 -29.88 -10.29
N ILE A 38 4.27 -29.66 -11.18
CA ILE A 38 4.25 -28.57 -12.15
C ILE A 38 3.18 -28.88 -13.20
N VAL A 39 2.19 -28.02 -13.33
CA VAL A 39 1.15 -28.12 -14.35
C VAL A 39 1.19 -26.86 -15.22
N ASN A 40 1.26 -27.03 -16.53
CA ASN A 40 1.37 -25.91 -17.49
C ASN A 40 2.53 -24.93 -17.16
N GLY A 41 3.63 -25.44 -16.60
CA GLY A 41 4.80 -24.61 -16.25
C GLY A 41 4.63 -23.73 -15.01
N ILE A 42 3.54 -23.88 -14.26
CA ILE A 42 3.27 -23.11 -13.03
C ILE A 42 3.18 -24.07 -11.84
N LYS A 43 3.93 -23.78 -10.80
CA LYS A 43 3.90 -24.49 -9.54
C LYS A 43 3.01 -23.75 -8.55
N VAL A 44 2.06 -24.44 -7.94
CA VAL A 44 1.13 -23.93 -6.92
C VAL A 44 1.11 -24.86 -5.68
N PRO A 45 0.55 -24.46 -4.53
CA PRO A 45 0.46 -25.32 -3.34
C PRO A 45 -0.37 -26.58 -3.57
N ASP A 46 -0.11 -27.63 -2.75
CA ASP A 46 -0.87 -28.87 -2.77
C ASP A 46 -2.36 -28.65 -2.63
N GLY A 47 -3.15 -29.35 -3.41
CA GLY A 47 -4.62 -29.23 -3.47
C GLY A 47 -5.11 -28.15 -4.41
N PHE A 48 -4.21 -27.38 -5.03
CA PHE A 48 -4.53 -26.53 -6.17
C PHE A 48 -4.05 -27.16 -7.48
N HIS A 49 -4.75 -26.87 -8.56
CA HIS A 49 -4.27 -27.16 -9.91
C HIS A 49 -4.43 -25.95 -10.82
N VAL A 50 -3.69 -25.95 -11.94
CA VAL A 50 -3.64 -24.88 -12.93
C VAL A 50 -4.12 -25.42 -14.26
N GLU A 51 -5.09 -24.74 -14.87
CA GLU A 51 -5.63 -25.04 -16.20
C GLU A 51 -5.23 -23.92 -17.18
N LEU A 52 -4.95 -24.27 -18.43
CA LEU A 52 -4.79 -23.28 -19.50
C LEU A 52 -6.19 -22.94 -20.04
N TYR A 53 -6.68 -21.75 -19.71
CA TYR A 53 -8.00 -21.27 -20.15
C TYR A 53 -7.97 -20.71 -21.56
N ALA A 54 -6.96 -19.91 -21.90
CA ALA A 54 -6.78 -19.36 -23.26
C ALA A 54 -5.30 -19.28 -23.60
N ASP A 55 -4.97 -19.51 -24.87
CA ASP A 55 -3.63 -19.41 -25.43
C ASP A 55 -3.44 -18.14 -26.27
N ASP A 56 -2.26 -18.01 -26.88
CA ASP A 56 -1.84 -16.86 -27.68
C ASP A 56 -2.70 -16.60 -28.92
N ASP A 57 -3.35 -17.64 -29.49
CA ASP A 57 -4.22 -17.50 -30.64
C ASP A 57 -5.51 -16.73 -30.30
N LEU A 58 -6.02 -16.91 -29.09
CA LEU A 58 -7.18 -16.20 -28.59
C LEU A 58 -6.83 -14.84 -27.99
N ALA A 59 -5.68 -14.72 -27.31
CA ALA A 59 -5.33 -13.54 -26.52
C ALA A 59 -3.81 -13.29 -26.51
N HIS A 60 -3.34 -12.44 -27.40
CA HIS A 60 -1.94 -12.12 -27.62
C HIS A 60 -1.49 -10.89 -26.83
N ASP A 61 -0.27 -10.92 -26.22
CA ASP A 61 0.34 -9.78 -25.55
C ASP A 61 -0.61 -9.06 -24.57
N ILE A 62 -1.17 -9.81 -23.60
CA ILE A 62 -2.19 -9.30 -22.69
C ILE A 62 -1.55 -8.30 -21.71
N HIS A 63 -2.11 -7.09 -21.65
CA HIS A 63 -1.71 -6.06 -20.68
C HIS A 63 -2.56 -6.07 -19.42
N SER A 64 -3.87 -6.31 -19.54
CA SER A 64 -4.78 -6.46 -18.39
C SER A 64 -5.94 -7.40 -18.72
N MET A 65 -6.59 -7.84 -17.67
CA MET A 65 -7.73 -8.74 -17.69
C MET A 65 -8.80 -8.24 -16.69
N THR A 66 -10.08 -8.53 -16.99
CA THR A 66 -11.16 -8.36 -16.01
C THR A 66 -12.22 -9.44 -16.24
N ILE A 67 -13.19 -9.54 -15.34
CA ILE A 67 -14.36 -10.38 -15.50
C ILE A 67 -15.58 -9.47 -15.65
N ASP A 68 -16.29 -9.61 -16.77
CA ASP A 68 -17.43 -8.75 -17.11
C ASP A 68 -18.66 -9.00 -16.22
N SER A 69 -19.71 -8.23 -16.43
CA SER A 69 -20.96 -8.33 -15.67
C SER A 69 -21.72 -9.66 -15.90
N LYS A 70 -21.34 -10.44 -16.90
CA LYS A 70 -21.91 -11.77 -17.21
C LYS A 70 -21.03 -12.93 -16.70
N GLY A 71 -19.88 -12.60 -16.04
CA GLY A 71 -18.95 -13.58 -15.49
C GLY A 71 -17.92 -14.12 -16.49
N ARG A 72 -17.77 -13.50 -17.67
CA ARG A 72 -16.84 -13.93 -18.71
C ARG A 72 -15.49 -13.22 -18.59
N VAL A 73 -14.42 -13.91 -18.91
CA VAL A 73 -13.07 -13.35 -18.93
C VAL A 73 -12.93 -12.40 -20.12
N VAL A 74 -12.42 -11.19 -19.85
CA VAL A 74 -12.14 -10.16 -20.86
C VAL A 74 -10.68 -9.76 -20.78
N VAL A 75 -9.99 -9.73 -21.91
CA VAL A 75 -8.56 -9.42 -22.01
C VAL A 75 -8.32 -8.24 -22.96
N SER A 76 -7.29 -7.46 -22.69
CA SER A 76 -6.85 -6.37 -23.55
C SER A 76 -5.34 -6.44 -23.78
N GLY A 77 -4.96 -6.28 -25.01
CA GLY A 77 -3.61 -6.01 -25.49
C GLY A 77 -3.62 -4.88 -26.50
N PRO A 78 -2.48 -4.56 -27.14
CA PRO A 78 -2.39 -3.47 -28.10
C PRO A 78 -3.39 -3.61 -29.25
N GLY A 79 -4.31 -2.64 -29.37
CA GLY A 79 -5.30 -2.58 -30.44
C GLY A 79 -6.48 -3.55 -30.29
N TYR A 80 -6.75 -4.10 -29.11
CA TYR A 80 -7.92 -4.94 -28.91
C TYR A 80 -8.45 -4.97 -27.47
N VAL A 81 -9.76 -5.24 -27.35
CA VAL A 81 -10.44 -5.79 -26.18
C VAL A 81 -11.25 -7.00 -26.63
N ARG A 82 -11.05 -8.16 -26.04
CA ARG A 82 -11.68 -9.42 -26.41
C ARG A 82 -12.41 -10.06 -25.21
N ILE A 83 -13.64 -10.49 -25.42
CA ILE A 83 -14.40 -11.32 -24.51
C ILE A 83 -14.12 -12.78 -24.90
N LEU A 84 -13.50 -13.54 -24.00
CA LEU A 84 -13.21 -14.96 -24.22
C LEU A 84 -14.48 -15.80 -23.97
N ILE A 85 -14.74 -16.76 -24.83
CA ILE A 85 -15.95 -17.57 -24.83
C ILE A 85 -15.57 -19.05 -24.65
N ASP A 86 -16.07 -19.63 -23.57
CA ASP A 86 -16.09 -21.08 -23.30
C ASP A 86 -17.53 -21.55 -23.58
N SER A 87 -17.76 -22.11 -24.77
CA SER A 87 -19.11 -22.39 -25.27
C SER A 87 -19.66 -23.73 -24.81
N ASP A 88 -18.81 -24.67 -24.43
CA ASP A 88 -19.18 -26.00 -23.95
C ASP A 88 -18.98 -26.20 -22.44
N ASN A 89 -18.48 -25.17 -21.74
CA ASN A 89 -18.22 -25.12 -20.30
C ASN A 89 -17.22 -26.20 -19.84
N ASP A 90 -16.21 -26.46 -20.65
CA ASP A 90 -15.12 -27.40 -20.29
C ASP A 90 -13.99 -26.75 -19.47
N GLY A 91 -14.08 -25.44 -19.23
CA GLY A 91 -13.08 -24.65 -18.50
C GLY A 91 -11.99 -24.09 -19.40
N ARG A 92 -12.16 -24.13 -20.72
CA ARG A 92 -11.27 -23.57 -21.71
C ARG A 92 -12.03 -22.72 -22.73
N ALA A 93 -11.51 -21.56 -23.09
CA ALA A 93 -12.10 -20.73 -24.12
C ALA A 93 -11.89 -21.34 -25.52
N ASP A 94 -13.01 -21.48 -26.29
CA ASP A 94 -13.00 -21.96 -27.67
C ASP A 94 -12.80 -20.87 -28.69
N SER A 95 -13.24 -19.66 -28.34
CA SER A 95 -13.28 -18.51 -29.24
C SER A 95 -13.28 -17.20 -28.46
N PHE A 96 -13.26 -16.10 -29.19
CA PHE A 96 -13.46 -14.78 -28.61
C PHE A 96 -14.45 -13.96 -29.42
N LYS A 97 -15.03 -12.95 -28.75
CA LYS A 97 -15.74 -11.86 -29.40
C LYS A 97 -14.93 -10.58 -29.26
N GLN A 98 -14.63 -9.92 -30.39
CA GLN A 98 -13.95 -8.63 -30.39
C GLN A 98 -14.93 -7.56 -29.90
N PHE A 99 -14.69 -7.05 -28.67
CA PHE A 99 -15.50 -5.99 -28.10
C PHE A 99 -15.12 -4.62 -28.68
N ALA A 100 -13.81 -4.36 -28.83
CA ALA A 100 -13.30 -3.12 -29.42
C ALA A 100 -11.91 -3.33 -30.07
N ASP A 101 -11.58 -2.49 -31.08
CA ASP A 101 -10.27 -2.44 -31.76
C ASP A 101 -9.34 -1.37 -31.15
N LYS A 102 -9.63 -0.95 -29.93
CA LYS A 102 -8.94 0.07 -29.13
C LYS A 102 -8.89 -0.39 -27.68
N PRO A 103 -7.97 0.19 -26.83
CA PRO A 103 -6.97 1.23 -27.13
C PRO A 103 -5.81 0.69 -27.96
N ASP A 104 -5.17 1.55 -28.80
CA ASP A 104 -3.97 1.16 -29.57
C ASP A 104 -2.80 0.78 -28.66
N THR A 105 -2.71 1.41 -27.48
CA THR A 105 -1.69 1.11 -26.47
C THR A 105 -1.97 -0.16 -25.66
N GLY A 106 -3.12 -0.79 -25.83
CA GLY A 106 -3.67 -1.75 -24.89
C GLY A 106 -4.16 -1.08 -23.60
N SER A 107 -5.07 -1.73 -22.86
CA SER A 107 -5.51 -1.26 -21.57
C SER A 107 -4.62 -1.83 -20.44
N GLN A 108 -4.28 -1.01 -19.46
CA GLN A 108 -3.54 -1.43 -18.27
C GLN A 108 -4.45 -1.54 -17.03
N GLY A 109 -5.76 -1.41 -17.23
CA GLY A 109 -6.78 -1.61 -16.19
C GLY A 109 -8.17 -1.43 -16.77
N MET A 110 -9.07 -2.35 -16.44
CA MET A 110 -10.41 -2.47 -17.02
C MET A 110 -11.46 -2.72 -15.94
N PHE A 111 -12.67 -2.20 -16.14
CA PHE A 111 -13.82 -2.48 -15.30
C PHE A 111 -15.13 -2.38 -16.09
N PHE A 112 -15.95 -3.43 -16.09
CA PHE A 112 -17.29 -3.37 -16.68
C PHE A 112 -18.32 -2.79 -15.69
N LEU A 113 -19.07 -1.79 -16.15
CA LEU A 113 -20.27 -1.28 -15.48
C LEU A 113 -21.50 -1.60 -16.33
N GLY A 114 -22.16 -2.70 -16.03
CA GLY A 114 -23.16 -3.27 -16.93
C GLY A 114 -22.50 -3.76 -18.21
N SER A 115 -22.95 -3.26 -19.37
CA SER A 115 -22.36 -3.52 -20.68
C SER A 115 -21.25 -2.53 -21.08
N SER A 116 -21.08 -1.42 -20.37
CA SER A 116 -20.05 -0.43 -20.67
C SER A 116 -18.72 -0.78 -20.04
N LEU A 117 -17.62 -0.61 -20.78
CA LEU A 117 -16.24 -0.80 -20.30
C LEU A 117 -15.60 0.55 -19.96
N LEU A 118 -15.13 0.70 -18.72
CA LEU A 118 -14.20 1.75 -18.33
C LEU A 118 -12.78 1.17 -18.35
N CYS A 119 -11.85 1.88 -18.99
CA CYS A 119 -10.48 1.42 -19.06
C CYS A 119 -9.46 2.56 -19.16
N SER A 120 -8.20 2.25 -18.84
CA SER A 120 -7.04 3.10 -19.13
C SER A 120 -6.49 2.78 -20.52
N GLY A 121 -5.98 3.77 -21.24
CA GLY A 121 -5.32 3.58 -22.53
C GLY A 121 -5.31 4.85 -23.38
N ASP A 122 -4.51 4.87 -24.44
CA ASP A 122 -4.34 5.96 -25.40
C ASP A 122 -4.20 7.36 -24.75
N GLN A 123 -5.31 8.10 -24.60
CA GLN A 123 -5.32 9.48 -24.14
C GLN A 123 -5.72 9.65 -22.65
N GLY A 124 -5.94 8.55 -21.93
CA GLY A 124 -6.32 8.60 -20.52
C GLY A 124 -7.32 7.52 -20.10
N LEU A 125 -8.21 7.90 -19.18
CA LEU A 125 -9.32 7.04 -18.80
C LEU A 125 -10.50 7.29 -19.72
N GLN A 126 -11.04 6.20 -20.26
CA GLN A 126 -12.05 6.22 -21.30
C GLN A 126 -13.16 5.19 -21.04
N ILE A 127 -14.32 5.44 -21.62
CA ILE A 127 -15.48 4.56 -21.57
C ILE A 127 -15.91 4.15 -22.97
N PHE A 128 -16.04 2.86 -23.19
CA PHE A 128 -16.69 2.26 -24.33
C PHE A 128 -18.11 1.89 -23.95
N ARG A 129 -19.09 2.27 -24.75
CA ARG A 129 -20.50 1.94 -24.52
C ARG A 129 -20.90 0.78 -25.44
N ASP A 130 -21.75 -0.07 -24.91
CA ASP A 130 -22.48 -1.10 -25.65
C ASP A 130 -23.94 -1.02 -25.17
N ASP A 131 -24.68 -0.02 -25.70
CA ASP A 131 -26.04 0.28 -25.27
C ASP A 131 -27.03 -0.74 -25.85
N ASN A 132 -26.70 -1.38 -26.98
CA ASN A 132 -27.52 -2.40 -27.62
C ASN A 132 -27.28 -3.83 -27.04
N GLN A 133 -26.22 -3.98 -26.21
CA GLN A 133 -25.85 -5.20 -25.49
C GLN A 133 -25.52 -6.39 -26.43
N ASP A 134 -24.92 -6.10 -27.56
CA ASP A 134 -24.48 -7.12 -28.50
C ASP A 134 -23.02 -7.57 -28.30
N ASP A 135 -22.39 -7.12 -27.19
CA ASP A 135 -20.99 -7.39 -26.84
C ASP A 135 -19.98 -6.77 -27.81
N ILE A 136 -20.34 -5.68 -28.48
CA ILE A 136 -19.48 -4.86 -29.34
C ILE A 136 -19.66 -3.39 -28.97
N ALA A 137 -18.58 -2.66 -28.85
CA ALA A 137 -18.67 -1.23 -28.55
C ALA A 137 -19.38 -0.44 -29.67
N ASP A 138 -20.37 0.38 -29.33
CA ASP A 138 -21.21 1.15 -30.27
C ASP A 138 -20.49 2.28 -31.02
N GLY A 139 -19.18 2.44 -30.81
CA GLY A 139 -18.37 3.48 -31.47
C GLY A 139 -17.07 3.79 -30.72
N PRO A 140 -16.41 4.91 -31.08
CA PRO A 140 -15.15 5.27 -30.42
C PRO A 140 -15.33 5.58 -28.94
N PRO A 141 -14.30 5.30 -28.10
CA PRO A 141 -14.39 5.56 -26.68
C PRO A 141 -14.48 7.05 -26.36
N GLN A 142 -15.19 7.36 -25.27
CA GLN A 142 -15.24 8.69 -24.72
C GLN A 142 -14.19 8.85 -23.62
N VAL A 143 -13.23 9.75 -23.77
CA VAL A 143 -12.26 10.10 -22.70
C VAL A 143 -12.97 10.94 -21.64
N PHE A 144 -13.05 10.44 -20.40
CA PHE A 144 -13.64 11.18 -19.29
C PHE A 144 -12.58 11.80 -18.36
N LEU A 145 -11.35 11.29 -18.37
CA LEU A 145 -10.23 11.90 -17.64
C LEU A 145 -8.96 11.84 -18.48
N LYS A 146 -8.46 13.01 -18.90
CA LYS A 146 -7.16 13.12 -19.60
C LYS A 146 -6.03 12.93 -18.58
N ILE A 147 -5.19 11.93 -18.80
CA ILE A 147 -4.05 11.57 -17.99
C ILE A 147 -3.10 10.74 -18.85
N SER A 148 -1.79 10.76 -18.61
CA SER A 148 -0.87 9.92 -19.39
C SER A 148 -1.23 8.45 -19.21
N ALA A 149 -1.40 7.72 -20.32
CA ALA A 149 -1.80 6.32 -20.37
C ALA A 149 -0.95 5.53 -21.39
N GLY A 150 -0.99 4.21 -21.33
CA GLY A 150 -0.29 3.31 -22.26
C GLY A 150 1.21 3.19 -22.06
N GLY A 151 1.81 3.91 -21.12
CA GLY A 151 3.23 3.78 -20.74
C GLY A 151 3.40 3.02 -19.44
N GLU A 152 4.59 2.48 -19.22
CA GLU A 152 4.90 1.61 -18.09
C GLU A 152 4.64 2.24 -16.70
N HIS A 153 4.83 3.55 -16.57
CA HIS A 153 4.62 4.29 -15.31
C HIS A 153 3.50 5.34 -15.44
N HIS A 154 2.52 5.07 -16.28
CA HIS A 154 1.37 5.96 -16.51
C HIS A 154 0.19 5.62 -15.58
N VAL A 155 -1.04 5.93 -16.00
CA VAL A 155 -2.24 5.47 -15.30
C VAL A 155 -2.48 3.99 -15.60
N HIS A 156 -2.86 3.24 -14.58
CA HIS A 156 -3.04 1.80 -14.64
C HIS A 156 -4.48 1.42 -14.31
N SER A 157 -4.71 0.79 -13.15
CA SER A 157 -5.99 0.19 -12.80
C SER A 157 -7.08 1.21 -12.45
N ILE A 158 -8.32 0.84 -12.75
CA ILE A 158 -9.53 1.52 -12.34
C ILE A 158 -10.51 0.51 -11.77
N GLN A 159 -10.97 0.72 -10.54
CA GLN A 159 -11.89 -0.18 -9.85
C GLN A 159 -12.95 0.60 -9.05
N LYS A 160 -14.08 -0.06 -8.77
CA LYS A 160 -15.13 0.48 -7.90
C LYS A 160 -14.83 0.19 -6.45
N GLY A 161 -14.84 1.21 -5.60
CA GLY A 161 -14.66 1.04 -4.15
C GLY A 161 -15.97 0.71 -3.42
N PRO A 162 -15.88 0.32 -2.13
CA PRO A 162 -17.04 -0.02 -1.29
C PRO A 162 -17.94 1.20 -0.94
N ASP A 163 -17.51 2.41 -1.28
CA ASP A 163 -18.29 3.66 -1.17
C ASP A 163 -18.96 4.08 -2.49
N GLY A 164 -18.84 3.23 -3.52
CA GLY A 164 -19.38 3.51 -4.84
C GLY A 164 -18.59 4.53 -5.67
N TRP A 165 -17.47 5.04 -5.14
CA TRP A 165 -16.55 5.89 -5.91
C TRP A 165 -15.63 5.04 -6.79
N TRP A 166 -15.07 5.66 -7.82
CA TRP A 166 -14.04 5.06 -8.65
C TRP A 166 -12.66 5.33 -8.07
N TYR A 167 -11.84 4.33 -7.97
CA TYR A 167 -10.45 4.46 -7.57
C TYR A 167 -9.55 4.18 -8.74
N VAL A 168 -8.45 4.92 -8.84
CA VAL A 168 -7.50 4.85 -9.97
C VAL A 168 -6.09 4.89 -9.42
N MET A 169 -5.28 3.93 -9.82
CA MET A 169 -3.85 3.93 -9.52
C MET A 169 -3.07 4.53 -10.67
N ALA A 170 -2.13 5.41 -10.36
CA ALA A 170 -1.31 6.11 -11.33
C ALA A 170 0.17 6.12 -10.92
N GLY A 171 1.04 5.68 -11.81
CA GLY A 171 2.48 5.70 -11.64
C GLY A 171 3.07 7.11 -11.67
N ASN A 172 4.36 7.23 -11.37
CA ASN A 172 5.04 8.51 -11.20
C ASN A 172 5.18 9.35 -12.49
N PHE A 173 4.92 8.78 -13.67
CA PHE A 173 4.91 9.48 -14.95
C PHE A 173 3.52 9.74 -15.51
N ALA A 174 2.46 9.44 -14.74
CA ALA A 174 1.08 9.68 -15.16
C ALA A 174 0.73 11.19 -15.31
N GLY A 175 1.57 12.08 -14.79
CA GLY A 175 1.37 13.53 -14.91
C GLY A 175 0.31 14.11 -13.98
N VAL A 176 0.02 13.45 -12.86
CA VAL A 176 -0.95 13.92 -11.88
C VAL A 176 -0.43 15.18 -11.17
N THR A 177 -1.26 16.22 -11.15
CA THR A 177 -0.97 17.51 -10.52
C THR A 177 -2.12 17.95 -9.61
N ALA A 178 -2.00 19.10 -8.98
CA ALA A 178 -3.07 19.72 -8.18
C ALA A 178 -4.40 19.89 -8.96
N ALA A 179 -4.37 19.93 -10.29
CA ALA A 179 -5.56 20.06 -11.12
C ALA A 179 -6.52 18.86 -11.01
N TYR A 180 -6.04 17.71 -10.54
CA TYR A 180 -6.89 16.52 -10.31
C TYR A 180 -7.63 16.53 -8.97
N ALA A 181 -7.25 17.41 -8.03
CA ALA A 181 -7.93 17.62 -6.75
C ALA A 181 -9.11 18.61 -6.93
N THR A 182 -10.10 18.22 -7.72
CA THR A 182 -11.20 19.13 -8.14
C THR A 182 -12.29 19.33 -7.09
N VAL A 183 -12.35 18.48 -6.06
CA VAL A 183 -13.32 18.62 -4.96
C VAL A 183 -12.65 19.13 -3.68
N PRO A 184 -13.39 19.94 -2.86
CA PRO A 184 -12.83 20.54 -1.63
C PRO A 184 -12.32 19.51 -0.62
N THR A 185 -12.95 18.35 -0.59
CA THR A 185 -12.67 17.26 0.34
C THR A 185 -11.39 16.47 0.01
N SER A 186 -10.75 16.73 -1.15
CA SER A 186 -9.50 16.05 -1.52
C SER A 186 -8.48 16.13 -0.37
N PRO A 187 -8.02 14.98 0.15
CA PRO A 187 -7.03 14.94 1.22
C PRO A 187 -5.73 15.64 0.81
N ILE A 188 -5.22 15.35 -0.37
CA ILE A 188 -4.01 15.93 -0.93
C ILE A 188 -4.35 16.98 -1.97
N LYS A 189 -3.69 18.15 -1.92
CA LYS A 189 -3.83 19.23 -2.90
C LYS A 189 -2.62 19.36 -3.82
N GLN A 190 -1.44 19.01 -3.34
CA GLN A 190 -0.17 19.06 -4.08
C GLN A 190 0.45 17.66 -4.02
N PRO A 191 0.23 16.82 -5.05
CA PRO A 191 0.77 15.46 -5.07
C PRO A 191 2.28 15.46 -5.37
N VAL A 192 2.92 14.39 -4.90
CA VAL A 192 4.32 14.07 -5.20
C VAL A 192 4.35 12.66 -5.77
N SER A 193 4.92 12.49 -6.99
CA SER A 193 5.10 11.19 -7.63
C SER A 193 3.78 10.44 -7.96
N GLY A 194 3.80 9.11 -7.99
CA GLY A 194 2.60 8.28 -8.27
C GLY A 194 1.50 8.49 -7.24
N THR A 195 0.24 8.29 -7.64
CA THR A 195 -0.92 8.69 -6.86
C THR A 195 -2.05 7.66 -6.87
N LEU A 196 -2.78 7.62 -5.77
CA LEU A 196 -4.11 7.04 -5.69
C LEU A 196 -5.14 8.16 -5.87
N LEU A 197 -5.85 8.14 -6.98
CA LEU A 197 -6.97 9.02 -7.26
C LEU A 197 -8.29 8.38 -6.84
N ARG A 198 -9.30 9.21 -6.56
CA ARG A 198 -10.68 8.77 -6.34
C ARG A 198 -11.62 9.73 -7.08
N LEU A 199 -12.49 9.18 -7.95
CA LEU A 199 -13.46 9.95 -8.71
C LEU A 199 -14.87 9.70 -8.20
N LYS A 200 -15.72 10.72 -8.29
CA LYS A 200 -17.14 10.59 -7.93
C LYS A 200 -17.83 9.48 -8.75
N PRO A 201 -18.93 8.93 -8.25
CA PRO A 201 -19.69 7.88 -8.97
C PRO A 201 -20.08 8.27 -10.39
N ASP A 202 -20.36 9.57 -10.62
CA ASP A 202 -20.74 10.17 -11.91
C ASP A 202 -19.54 10.69 -12.74
N LEU A 203 -18.31 10.44 -12.28
CA LEU A 203 -17.04 10.88 -12.90
C LEU A 203 -16.85 12.42 -12.96
N SER A 204 -17.71 13.21 -12.33
CA SER A 204 -17.73 14.69 -12.42
C SER A 204 -16.60 15.40 -11.66
N GLY A 205 -15.84 14.71 -10.87
CA GLY A 205 -14.77 15.31 -10.07
C GLY A 205 -13.98 14.29 -9.28
N GLY A 206 -12.81 14.69 -8.80
CA GLY A 206 -11.86 13.79 -8.18
C GLY A 206 -11.13 14.33 -6.96
N GLU A 207 -10.54 13.41 -6.24
CA GLU A 207 -9.67 13.59 -5.07
C GLU A 207 -8.34 12.88 -5.29
N ILE A 208 -7.30 13.40 -4.67
CA ILE A 208 -6.02 12.70 -4.51
C ILE A 208 -5.99 12.18 -3.07
N VAL A 209 -6.06 10.86 -2.92
CA VAL A 209 -6.20 10.19 -1.61
C VAL A 209 -4.85 9.96 -0.95
N SER A 210 -3.88 9.46 -1.70
CA SER A 210 -2.51 9.14 -1.29
C SER A 210 -1.56 9.36 -2.45
N ASP A 211 -0.27 9.56 -2.17
CA ASP A 211 0.76 9.80 -3.19
C ASP A 211 2.11 9.16 -2.82
N GLY A 212 3.16 9.50 -3.58
CA GLY A 212 4.50 9.04 -3.30
C GLY A 212 4.80 7.61 -3.74
N PHE A 213 3.97 7.01 -4.60
CA PHE A 213 4.27 5.72 -5.23
C PHE A 213 5.30 5.89 -6.35
N ARG A 214 6.09 4.85 -6.61
CA ARG A 214 6.92 4.78 -7.81
C ARG A 214 6.09 4.30 -8.99
N ASN A 215 5.68 3.03 -8.94
CA ASN A 215 4.89 2.41 -10.00
C ASN A 215 4.00 1.29 -9.43
N ALA A 216 3.13 1.66 -8.48
CA ALA A 216 2.05 0.78 -8.08
C ALA A 216 1.09 0.61 -9.27
N TYR A 217 0.88 -0.63 -9.68
CA TYR A 217 0.14 -0.93 -10.91
C TYR A 217 -1.35 -1.14 -10.62
N ASP A 218 -1.65 -1.93 -9.60
CA ASP A 218 -3.01 -2.27 -9.23
C ASP A 218 -3.23 -2.22 -7.73
N PHE A 219 -4.47 -2.40 -7.29
CA PHE A 219 -4.87 -2.29 -5.89
C PHE A 219 -6.11 -3.11 -5.57
N THR A 220 -6.39 -3.27 -4.28
CA THR A 220 -7.59 -3.96 -3.83
C THR A 220 -8.10 -3.46 -2.48
N PHE A 221 -9.35 -3.84 -2.14
CA PHE A 221 -9.94 -3.65 -0.83
C PHE A 221 -10.16 -4.99 -0.15
N ASN A 222 -9.78 -5.11 1.11
CA ASN A 222 -10.10 -6.30 1.90
C ASN A 222 -11.54 -6.26 2.45
N GLY A 223 -11.91 -7.28 3.24
CA GLY A 223 -13.24 -7.40 3.85
C GLY A 223 -13.60 -6.30 4.86
N THR A 224 -12.63 -5.57 5.39
CA THR A 224 -12.87 -4.42 6.29
C THR A 224 -12.87 -3.09 5.53
N GLY A 225 -12.57 -3.11 4.22
CA GLY A 225 -12.50 -1.93 3.37
C GLY A 225 -11.20 -1.14 3.49
N ASP A 226 -10.17 -1.75 4.06
CA ASP A 226 -8.80 -1.23 3.97
C ASP A 226 -8.26 -1.39 2.55
N PHE A 227 -7.46 -0.43 2.13
CA PHE A 227 -6.89 -0.35 0.79
C PHE A 227 -5.44 -0.86 0.77
N PHE A 228 -5.13 -1.71 -0.22
CA PHE A 228 -3.79 -2.28 -0.39
C PHE A 228 -3.31 -2.15 -1.83
N THR A 229 -2.00 -1.97 -1.98
CA THR A 229 -1.32 -1.97 -3.28
C THR A 229 0.09 -2.53 -3.14
N TYR A 230 0.67 -2.93 -4.28
CA TYR A 230 2.02 -3.44 -4.39
C TYR A 230 2.84 -2.49 -5.28
N ASP A 231 3.90 -1.87 -4.72
CA ASP A 231 4.74 -0.88 -5.41
C ASP A 231 6.12 -1.43 -5.74
N SER A 232 6.68 -0.96 -6.85
CA SER A 232 7.94 -1.44 -7.42
C SER A 232 9.17 -0.97 -6.62
N ASP A 233 10.25 -1.76 -6.71
CA ASP A 233 11.60 -1.35 -6.30
C ASP A 233 12.24 -0.34 -7.30
N ASP A 234 13.43 0.15 -6.99
CA ASP A 234 14.30 0.79 -7.98
C ASP A 234 15.44 -0.18 -8.30
N GLU A 235 15.25 -0.96 -9.35
CA GLU A 235 16.09 -2.08 -9.75
C GLU A 235 17.55 -1.70 -10.05
N ARG A 236 17.83 -0.41 -10.32
CA ARG A 236 19.19 0.10 -10.55
C ARG A 236 20.01 0.23 -9.28
N ASP A 237 19.33 0.25 -8.12
CA ASP A 237 19.94 0.47 -6.81
C ASP A 237 20.22 -0.82 -6.04
N ILE A 238 20.02 -1.98 -6.65
CA ILE A 238 20.25 -3.29 -6.02
C ILE A 238 21.66 -3.36 -5.42
N SER A 239 21.74 -3.86 -4.19
CA SER A 239 22.96 -3.98 -3.38
C SER A 239 23.56 -2.67 -2.90
N LEU A 240 22.94 -1.53 -3.17
CA LEU A 240 23.35 -0.23 -2.63
C LEU A 240 22.61 0.05 -1.30
N PRO A 241 23.18 0.88 -0.41
CA PRO A 241 22.62 1.13 0.93
C PRO A 241 21.27 1.87 0.93
N TRP A 242 20.86 2.44 -0.19
CA TRP A 242 19.55 3.09 -0.39
C TRP A 242 18.56 2.22 -1.16
N TYR A 243 18.95 1.01 -1.59
CA TYR A 243 18.01 0.09 -2.23
C TYR A 243 16.86 -0.28 -1.31
N LEU A 244 15.66 -0.15 -1.80
CA LEU A 244 14.46 -0.63 -1.14
C LEU A 244 13.73 -1.61 -2.05
N PRO A 245 13.33 -2.78 -1.51
CA PRO A 245 12.62 -3.81 -2.27
C PRO A 245 11.22 -3.33 -2.67
N THR A 246 10.56 -4.14 -3.49
CA THR A 246 9.13 -4.05 -3.72
C THR A 246 8.36 -4.13 -2.39
N GLN A 247 7.30 -3.33 -2.25
CA GLN A 247 6.60 -3.15 -0.98
C GLN A 247 5.09 -3.28 -1.14
N VAL A 248 4.47 -4.06 -0.27
CA VAL A 248 3.02 -4.14 -0.12
C VAL A 248 2.57 -3.14 0.91
N PHE A 249 1.84 -2.12 0.48
CA PHE A 249 1.37 -1.05 1.34
C PHE A 249 -0.07 -1.25 1.80
N HIS A 250 -0.34 -1.03 3.08
CA HIS A 250 -1.64 -0.64 3.59
C HIS A 250 -1.76 0.87 3.45
N VAL A 251 -2.52 1.34 2.47
CA VAL A 251 -2.59 2.75 2.10
C VAL A 251 -3.62 3.49 2.96
N LEU A 252 -3.18 4.55 3.62
CA LEU A 252 -4.04 5.41 4.43
C LEU A 252 -4.28 6.75 3.70
N PRO A 253 -5.46 7.38 3.84
CA PRO A 253 -5.69 8.71 3.30
C PRO A 253 -4.65 9.72 3.83
N LEU A 254 -4.17 10.64 2.99
CA LEU A 254 -3.09 11.60 3.25
C LEU A 254 -1.67 11.01 3.30
N SER A 255 -1.51 9.69 3.27
CA SER A 255 -0.17 9.07 3.34
C SER A 255 0.64 9.31 2.07
N ASN A 256 1.97 9.18 2.20
CA ASN A 256 2.92 9.25 1.11
C ASN A 256 3.80 8.00 1.12
N ALA A 257 3.84 7.25 0.02
CA ALA A 257 4.55 5.97 -0.09
C ALA A 257 6.08 6.11 -0.24
N GLY A 258 6.61 7.32 -0.10
CA GLY A 258 8.03 7.58 0.12
C GLY A 258 8.91 7.68 -1.11
N TYR A 259 8.42 7.54 -2.34
CA TYR A 259 9.22 7.77 -3.54
C TYR A 259 9.40 9.26 -3.78
N VAL A 260 10.63 9.75 -3.61
CA VAL A 260 10.98 11.18 -3.72
C VAL A 260 11.73 11.44 -5.01
N THR A 261 12.77 10.65 -5.29
CA THR A 261 13.58 10.69 -6.52
C THR A 261 14.07 9.29 -6.86
N THR A 262 14.72 9.13 -8.01
CA THR A 262 15.36 7.87 -8.41
C THR A 262 16.48 7.39 -7.47
N GLY A 263 16.98 8.24 -6.59
CA GLY A 263 17.99 7.87 -5.59
C GLY A 263 17.49 7.98 -4.15
N LEU A 264 16.20 8.28 -3.95
CA LEU A 264 15.63 8.45 -2.63
C LEU A 264 14.20 7.93 -2.56
N LYS A 265 14.06 6.71 -2.08
CA LYS A 265 12.81 6.13 -1.60
C LYS A 265 12.93 5.98 -0.07
N ARG A 266 11.87 6.34 0.68
CA ARG A 266 11.91 6.24 2.15
C ARG A 266 11.72 4.79 2.60
N PRO A 267 12.50 4.32 3.59
CA PRO A 267 12.30 3.00 4.19
C PRO A 267 10.89 2.83 4.76
N GLY A 268 10.27 1.67 4.55
CA GLY A 268 8.94 1.35 5.09
C GLY A 268 8.87 1.32 6.63
N SER A 269 10.01 1.27 7.30
CA SER A 269 10.13 1.38 8.75
C SER A 269 10.00 2.82 9.28
N TYR A 270 10.07 3.82 8.42
CA TYR A 270 9.96 5.22 8.83
C TYR A 270 8.58 5.54 9.42
N PRO A 271 8.50 6.40 10.46
CA PRO A 271 7.22 6.78 11.07
C PRO A 271 6.31 7.59 10.14
N ASP A 272 6.87 8.25 9.13
CA ASP A 272 6.15 9.03 8.13
C ASP A 272 5.71 8.24 6.90
N MET A 273 5.83 6.89 6.95
CA MET A 273 5.42 5.98 5.90
C MET A 273 4.10 5.26 6.23
N PRO A 274 3.24 4.95 5.24
CA PRO A 274 2.15 4.01 5.44
C PRO A 274 2.71 2.63 5.82
N PRO A 275 1.93 1.80 6.55
CA PRO A 275 2.40 0.47 6.94
C PRO A 275 2.76 -0.40 5.73
N VAL A 276 3.92 -1.05 5.80
CA VAL A 276 4.39 -2.06 4.84
C VAL A 276 4.11 -3.44 5.42
N LEU A 277 3.33 -4.27 4.70
CA LEU A 277 2.92 -5.61 5.15
C LEU A 277 3.93 -6.67 4.77
N ALA A 278 4.50 -6.55 3.58
CA ALA A 278 5.48 -7.52 3.06
C ALA A 278 6.44 -6.83 2.08
N THR A 279 7.60 -7.46 1.89
CA THR A 279 8.59 -7.09 0.88
C THR A 279 9.04 -8.34 0.15
N PHE A 280 9.21 -8.28 -1.16
CA PHE A 280 9.52 -9.46 -1.97
C PHE A 280 10.81 -9.30 -2.79
N GLY A 281 11.70 -8.44 -2.33
CA GLY A 281 12.97 -8.19 -3.00
C GLY A 281 12.79 -7.40 -4.30
N ARG A 282 13.54 -7.77 -5.33
CA ARG A 282 13.38 -7.23 -6.68
C ARG A 282 12.08 -7.71 -7.30
N GLY A 283 11.45 -6.91 -8.15
CA GLY A 283 10.26 -7.33 -8.90
C GLY A 283 9.57 -6.19 -9.64
N SER A 284 8.64 -6.57 -10.50
CA SER A 284 7.74 -5.64 -11.22
C SER A 284 6.30 -5.97 -10.86
N PRO A 285 5.70 -5.25 -9.90
CA PRO A 285 4.30 -5.38 -9.54
C PRO A 285 3.35 -5.19 -10.71
N THR A 286 2.33 -6.07 -10.80
CA THR A 286 1.23 -5.96 -11.75
C THR A 286 -0.11 -6.16 -11.02
N GLY A 287 -0.98 -7.09 -11.44
CA GLY A 287 -2.31 -7.27 -10.87
C GLY A 287 -2.34 -7.53 -9.36
N VAL A 288 -3.34 -7.00 -8.67
CA VAL A 288 -3.56 -7.14 -7.22
C VAL A 288 -5.04 -7.41 -6.94
N THR A 289 -5.35 -8.49 -6.24
CA THR A 289 -6.71 -8.78 -5.78
C THR A 289 -6.74 -9.27 -4.34
N CYS A 290 -7.85 -9.03 -3.64
CA CYS A 290 -8.14 -9.66 -2.36
C CYS A 290 -9.15 -10.78 -2.57
N TYR A 291 -8.79 -11.99 -2.19
CA TYR A 291 -9.66 -13.15 -2.35
C TYR A 291 -10.80 -13.13 -1.33
N ARG A 292 -11.96 -12.64 -1.72
CA ARG A 292 -13.17 -12.53 -0.88
C ARG A 292 -14.25 -13.56 -1.25
N HIS A 293 -13.83 -14.68 -1.81
CA HIS A 293 -14.68 -15.84 -2.11
C HIS A 293 -14.44 -16.95 -1.07
N ASN A 294 -15.33 -17.94 -1.01
CA ASN A 294 -15.27 -19.02 -0.02
C ASN A 294 -14.80 -20.38 -0.58
N GLN A 295 -14.39 -20.43 -1.85
CA GLN A 295 -13.93 -21.66 -2.50
C GLN A 295 -12.52 -22.07 -2.06
N PHE A 296 -11.59 -21.12 -1.97
CA PHE A 296 -10.25 -21.39 -1.48
C PHE A 296 -10.26 -21.73 0.02
N PRO A 297 -9.29 -22.53 0.49
CA PRO A 297 -9.17 -22.87 1.91
C PRO A 297 -8.92 -21.64 2.79
N GLU A 298 -9.22 -21.77 4.10
CA GLU A 298 -9.24 -20.69 5.07
C GLU A 298 -8.00 -19.79 5.06
N PRO A 299 -6.76 -20.28 4.95
CA PRO A 299 -5.57 -19.41 4.95
C PRO A 299 -5.53 -18.38 3.81
N TYR A 300 -6.25 -18.65 2.72
CA TYR A 300 -6.29 -17.77 1.54
C TYR A 300 -7.51 -16.86 1.49
N ARG A 301 -8.51 -17.09 2.36
CA ARG A 301 -9.70 -16.22 2.43
C ARG A 301 -9.31 -14.88 3.03
N ASN A 302 -9.67 -13.79 2.38
CA ASN A 302 -9.22 -12.42 2.65
C ASN A 302 -7.70 -12.21 2.51
N ALA A 303 -6.94 -13.15 1.92
CA ALA A 303 -5.55 -12.91 1.55
C ALA A 303 -5.47 -11.97 0.34
N LEU A 304 -4.42 -11.17 0.31
CA LEU A 304 -4.04 -10.42 -0.89
C LEU A 304 -3.28 -11.36 -1.83
N PHE A 305 -3.67 -11.37 -3.10
CA PHE A 305 -2.92 -12.02 -4.17
C PHE A 305 -2.34 -10.92 -5.06
N MET A 306 -1.06 -11.03 -5.38
CA MET A 306 -0.34 -10.02 -6.15
C MET A 306 0.63 -10.70 -7.11
N LEU A 307 0.86 -10.06 -8.23
CA LEU A 307 1.69 -10.59 -9.29
C LEU A 307 3.02 -9.86 -9.39
N ASP A 308 4.05 -10.62 -9.73
CA ASP A 308 5.37 -10.11 -10.06
C ASP A 308 5.76 -10.56 -11.47
N TRP A 309 5.69 -9.64 -12.40
CA TRP A 309 5.93 -9.86 -13.82
C TRP A 309 7.38 -10.29 -14.12
N THR A 310 8.36 -9.65 -13.47
CA THR A 310 9.79 -9.89 -13.75
C THR A 310 10.24 -11.26 -13.30
N LEU A 311 9.82 -11.71 -12.12
CA LEU A 311 10.27 -12.97 -11.54
C LEU A 311 9.26 -14.10 -11.72
N GLY A 312 8.14 -13.86 -12.42
CA GLY A 312 7.14 -14.88 -12.73
C GLY A 312 6.53 -15.49 -11.47
N ARG A 313 5.98 -14.64 -10.57
CA ARG A 313 5.47 -15.09 -9.27
C ARG A 313 4.03 -14.63 -9.03
N ILE A 314 3.28 -15.48 -8.36
CA ILE A 314 2.03 -15.14 -7.68
C ILE A 314 2.34 -15.10 -6.19
N LEU A 315 2.13 -13.97 -5.56
CA LEU A 315 2.41 -13.72 -4.15
C LEU A 315 1.12 -13.72 -3.37
N ALA A 316 1.12 -14.28 -2.16
CA ALA A 316 -0.02 -14.23 -1.24
C ALA A 316 0.40 -13.60 0.09
N VAL A 317 -0.44 -12.68 0.61
CA VAL A 317 -0.30 -12.08 1.93
C VAL A 317 -1.59 -12.32 2.71
N PRO A 318 -1.62 -13.35 3.58
CA PRO A 318 -2.74 -13.55 4.51
C PRO A 318 -2.89 -12.34 5.42
N LEU A 319 -4.14 -11.90 5.62
CA LEU A 319 -4.44 -10.74 6.44
C LEU A 319 -4.94 -11.16 7.82
N THR A 320 -4.09 -11.02 8.83
CA THR A 320 -4.46 -11.15 10.24
C THR A 320 -4.40 -9.79 10.91
N GLN A 321 -5.47 -9.37 11.56
CA GLN A 321 -5.51 -8.08 12.25
C GLN A 321 -4.54 -8.05 13.43
N GLU A 322 -3.75 -6.98 13.53
CA GLU A 322 -2.84 -6.71 14.62
C GLU A 322 -2.96 -5.23 15.04
N GLY A 323 -3.50 -4.99 16.22
CA GLY A 323 -3.82 -3.62 16.65
C GLY A 323 -4.74 -2.89 15.69
N SER A 324 -4.34 -1.72 15.23
CA SER A 324 -5.08 -0.94 14.22
C SER A 324 -4.69 -1.28 12.78
N GLY A 325 -3.78 -2.22 12.56
CA GLY A 325 -3.26 -2.62 11.25
C GLY A 325 -3.34 -4.12 11.00
N TRP A 326 -2.39 -4.62 10.22
CA TRP A 326 -2.34 -5.99 9.74
C TRP A 326 -0.96 -6.59 9.99
N LYS A 327 -0.92 -7.90 10.26
CA LYS A 327 0.32 -8.64 10.46
C LYS A 327 1.18 -8.61 9.19
N LYS A 328 2.49 -8.58 9.38
CA LYS A 328 3.50 -8.41 8.33
C LYS A 328 4.07 -9.76 7.91
N ASP A 329 3.36 -10.49 7.04
CA ASP A 329 3.80 -11.76 6.49
C ASP A 329 3.36 -11.92 5.04
N GLY A 330 4.18 -12.58 4.22
CA GLY A 330 3.82 -12.87 2.83
C GLY A 330 4.63 -14.04 2.30
N VAL A 331 4.06 -14.79 1.36
CA VAL A 331 4.67 -15.97 0.74
C VAL A 331 4.53 -15.95 -0.77
N VAL A 332 5.37 -16.72 -1.46
CA VAL A 332 5.17 -17.07 -2.87
C VAL A 332 4.11 -18.16 -2.93
N PHE A 333 2.96 -17.87 -3.53
CA PHE A 333 1.88 -18.82 -3.75
C PHE A 333 2.09 -19.63 -5.03
N GLY A 334 2.52 -18.98 -6.12
CA GLY A 334 2.78 -19.64 -7.38
C GLY A 334 3.98 -19.07 -8.09
N GLU A 335 4.66 -19.87 -8.90
CA GLU A 335 5.81 -19.46 -9.69
C GLU A 335 5.95 -20.24 -10.97
N GLY A 336 6.39 -19.56 -12.03
CA GLY A 336 6.76 -20.20 -13.29
C GLY A 336 8.01 -21.08 -13.12
N GLN A 337 7.98 -22.27 -13.69
CA GLN A 337 9.06 -23.26 -13.61
C GLN A 337 9.56 -23.68 -14.99
N ASP A 338 9.04 -23.08 -16.06
CA ASP A 338 9.32 -23.51 -17.40
C ASP A 338 10.29 -22.56 -18.14
N GLN A 339 10.95 -23.10 -19.15
CA GLN A 339 11.77 -22.34 -20.10
C GLN A 339 10.96 -21.34 -20.96
N PHE A 340 9.64 -21.47 -21.00
CA PHE A 340 8.74 -20.54 -21.73
C PHE A 340 8.47 -19.24 -20.96
N GLY A 341 8.88 -19.17 -19.71
CA GLY A 341 8.65 -18.04 -18.84
C GLY A 341 7.20 -17.94 -18.35
N PHE A 342 7.01 -17.15 -17.31
CA PHE A 342 5.70 -16.80 -16.75
C PHE A 342 5.76 -15.32 -16.37
N ALA A 343 5.12 -14.47 -17.16
CA ALA A 343 5.11 -13.01 -16.99
C ALA A 343 3.66 -12.54 -16.69
N PRO A 344 3.17 -12.73 -15.45
CA PRO A 344 1.77 -12.48 -15.12
C PRO A 344 1.46 -10.98 -15.09
N THR A 345 0.37 -10.58 -15.77
CA THR A 345 -0.03 -9.18 -15.93
C THR A 345 -1.22 -8.79 -15.06
N ASP A 346 -2.23 -9.68 -14.91
CA ASP A 346 -3.43 -9.36 -14.14
C ASP A 346 -4.03 -10.60 -13.47
N ILE A 347 -4.83 -10.38 -12.41
CA ILE A 347 -5.41 -11.43 -11.57
C ILE A 347 -6.83 -11.09 -11.13
N GLU A 348 -7.78 -12.00 -11.38
CA GLU A 348 -9.18 -11.81 -11.05
C GLU A 348 -9.82 -13.06 -10.42
N VAL A 349 -10.79 -12.84 -9.55
CA VAL A 349 -11.59 -13.92 -8.92
C VAL A 349 -12.90 -14.07 -9.66
N ALA A 350 -13.17 -15.27 -10.16
CA ALA A 350 -14.36 -15.61 -10.93
C ALA A 350 -15.60 -15.90 -10.06
N PRO A 351 -16.80 -15.95 -10.67
CA PRO A 351 -18.05 -16.28 -9.96
C PRO A 351 -18.04 -17.65 -9.27
N ASP A 352 -17.31 -18.62 -9.80
CA ASP A 352 -17.14 -19.95 -9.21
C ASP A 352 -16.05 -20.01 -8.12
N GLY A 353 -15.35 -18.90 -7.88
CA GLY A 353 -14.29 -18.79 -6.89
C GLY A 353 -12.92 -19.26 -7.35
N SER A 354 -12.76 -19.69 -8.60
CA SER A 354 -11.45 -19.89 -9.22
C SER A 354 -10.76 -18.54 -9.44
N VAL A 355 -9.44 -18.57 -9.59
CA VAL A 355 -8.63 -17.37 -9.85
C VAL A 355 -8.07 -17.45 -11.26
N PHE A 356 -8.31 -16.41 -12.05
CA PHE A 356 -7.72 -16.25 -13.36
C PHE A 356 -6.47 -15.37 -13.29
N VAL A 357 -5.43 -15.77 -14.04
CA VAL A 357 -4.16 -15.03 -14.16
C VAL A 357 -3.84 -14.89 -15.64
N SER A 358 -3.71 -13.66 -16.12
CA SER A 358 -3.26 -13.38 -17.48
C SER A 358 -1.74 -13.24 -17.56
N VAL A 359 -1.17 -13.58 -18.70
CA VAL A 359 0.26 -13.50 -19.02
C VAL A 359 0.42 -12.72 -20.30
N GLY A 360 1.43 -11.85 -20.36
CA GLY A 360 1.71 -11.03 -21.55
C GLY A 360 2.62 -9.85 -21.25
N GLY A 361 2.39 -8.76 -21.98
CA GLY A 361 3.14 -7.52 -21.89
C GLY A 361 4.42 -7.50 -22.72
N ARG A 362 4.77 -6.34 -23.24
CA ARG A 362 6.00 -6.05 -24.02
C ARG A 362 6.16 -6.89 -25.28
N GLY A 363 5.07 -7.23 -25.97
CA GLY A 363 5.09 -8.01 -27.20
C GLY A 363 5.38 -9.49 -26.97
N THR A 364 5.14 -10.01 -25.77
CA THR A 364 5.31 -11.43 -25.46
C THR A 364 4.05 -12.22 -25.81
N ARG A 365 4.17 -13.57 -25.77
CA ARG A 365 3.02 -14.45 -25.93
C ARG A 365 2.00 -14.20 -24.84
N GLY A 366 0.71 -14.26 -25.22
CA GLY A 366 -0.42 -14.17 -24.30
C GLY A 366 -0.91 -15.55 -23.85
N SER A 367 -1.41 -15.62 -22.65
CA SER A 367 -2.18 -16.75 -22.13
C SER A 367 -3.01 -16.33 -20.92
N VAL A 368 -4.08 -17.10 -20.66
CA VAL A 368 -4.87 -16.98 -19.44
C VAL A 368 -4.88 -18.33 -18.76
N PHE A 369 -4.47 -18.35 -17.50
CA PHE A 369 -4.51 -19.53 -16.64
C PHE A 369 -5.63 -19.42 -15.62
N ARG A 370 -6.25 -20.56 -15.28
CA ARG A 370 -7.25 -20.71 -14.23
C ARG A 370 -6.68 -21.56 -13.11
N ILE A 371 -6.74 -21.06 -11.88
CA ILE A 371 -6.27 -21.74 -10.66
C ILE A 371 -7.48 -22.17 -9.85
N VAL A 372 -7.58 -23.45 -9.58
CA VAL A 372 -8.74 -24.10 -8.93
C VAL A 372 -8.29 -24.83 -7.68
N TRP A 373 -9.14 -24.80 -6.63
CA TRP A 373 -8.96 -25.62 -5.43
C TRP A 373 -9.74 -26.93 -5.58
N ASP A 374 -9.04 -28.07 -5.52
CA ASP A 374 -9.61 -29.41 -5.81
C ASP A 374 -10.72 -29.85 -4.84
N ALA A 375 -10.61 -29.44 -3.59
CA ALA A 375 -11.58 -29.79 -2.54
C ALA A 375 -12.72 -28.75 -2.37
N ALA A 376 -12.91 -27.86 -3.35
CA ALA A 376 -13.94 -26.82 -3.30
C ALA A 376 -15.34 -27.47 -3.15
N GLN A 377 -15.99 -27.16 -2.04
CA GLN A 377 -17.41 -27.49 -1.85
C GLN A 377 -18.22 -26.24 -2.16
N LEU A 378 -19.14 -26.35 -3.11
CA LEU A 378 -20.11 -25.27 -3.36
C LEU A 378 -20.87 -25.00 -2.06
N PRO A 379 -21.01 -23.75 -1.63
CA PRO A 379 -21.74 -23.42 -0.42
C PRO A 379 -23.19 -23.89 -0.59
N THR A 380 -23.64 -24.76 0.31
CA THR A 380 -25.06 -25.08 0.42
C THR A 380 -25.76 -23.84 0.98
N VAL A 381 -26.58 -23.18 0.17
CA VAL A 381 -27.47 -22.12 0.64
C VAL A 381 -28.37 -22.72 1.68
N SER A 382 -28.28 -22.27 2.94
CA SER A 382 -29.20 -22.76 3.98
C SER A 382 -30.64 -22.41 3.57
N SER A 383 -31.51 -23.41 3.55
CA SER A 383 -32.91 -23.25 3.16
C SER A 383 -33.79 -22.59 4.23
N ASP A 384 -33.20 -22.21 5.38
CA ASP A 384 -33.92 -21.67 6.52
C ASP A 384 -34.14 -20.15 6.38
N GLY A 385 -35.40 -19.75 6.37
CA GLY A 385 -35.82 -18.33 6.30
C GLY A 385 -36.93 -18.09 5.27
N ASP A 386 -37.63 -16.96 5.43
CA ASP A 386 -38.59 -16.49 4.41
C ASP A 386 -37.84 -15.96 3.16
N SER A 387 -38.57 -15.73 2.07
CA SER A 387 -37.95 -15.28 0.80
C SER A 387 -37.20 -13.97 0.92
N THR A 388 -37.68 -13.05 1.76
CA THR A 388 -37.07 -11.74 1.97
C THR A 388 -35.75 -11.86 2.76
N THR A 389 -35.72 -12.68 3.81
CA THR A 389 -34.50 -12.94 4.59
C THR A 389 -33.43 -13.57 3.70
N ARG A 390 -33.76 -14.53 2.86
CA ARG A 390 -32.82 -15.14 1.90
C ARG A 390 -32.26 -14.10 0.92
N GLN A 391 -33.11 -13.22 0.38
CA GLN A 391 -32.65 -12.15 -0.52
C GLN A 391 -31.67 -11.16 0.17
N ILE A 392 -31.95 -10.81 1.43
CA ILE A 392 -31.04 -9.97 2.22
C ILE A 392 -29.69 -10.67 2.40
N ASP A 393 -29.71 -11.96 2.79
CA ASP A 393 -28.49 -12.73 3.01
C ASP A 393 -27.68 -12.91 1.71
N THR A 394 -28.33 -13.14 0.56
CA THR A 394 -27.68 -13.15 -0.76
C THR A 394 -26.90 -11.85 -1.02
N VAL A 395 -27.48 -10.70 -0.69
CA VAL A 395 -26.81 -9.40 -0.87
C VAL A 395 -25.66 -9.19 0.12
N LEU A 396 -25.87 -9.61 1.39
CA LEU A 396 -24.87 -9.41 2.46
C LEU A 396 -23.66 -10.35 2.34
N ASP A 397 -23.86 -11.54 1.81
CA ASP A 397 -22.83 -12.58 1.65
C ASP A 397 -22.28 -12.65 0.20
N ALA A 398 -22.64 -11.69 -0.66
CA ALA A 398 -22.17 -11.64 -2.04
C ALA A 398 -20.63 -11.70 -2.09
N PRO A 399 -20.04 -12.72 -2.75
CA PRO A 399 -18.59 -12.84 -2.88
C PRO A 399 -18.06 -11.77 -3.81
N GLN A 400 -16.78 -11.37 -3.64
CA GLN A 400 -16.13 -10.34 -4.45
C GLN A 400 -17.02 -9.11 -4.72
N PRO A 401 -17.60 -8.45 -3.68
CA PRO A 401 -18.72 -7.51 -3.85
C PRO A 401 -18.36 -6.25 -4.63
N ASN A 402 -17.07 -6.02 -4.92
CA ASN A 402 -16.60 -4.89 -5.75
C ASN A 402 -16.43 -5.27 -7.22
N SER A 403 -16.33 -6.56 -7.57
CA SER A 403 -16.16 -7.04 -8.95
C SER A 403 -17.42 -6.82 -9.79
N SER A 404 -17.23 -6.59 -11.10
CA SER A 404 -18.31 -6.29 -12.05
C SER A 404 -19.44 -7.33 -12.02
N TRP A 405 -19.09 -8.62 -12.09
CA TRP A 405 -20.06 -9.72 -12.08
C TRP A 405 -20.88 -9.79 -10.79
N SER A 406 -20.24 -9.66 -9.63
CA SER A 406 -20.93 -9.68 -8.36
C SER A 406 -21.88 -8.50 -8.19
N ARG A 407 -21.42 -7.30 -8.60
CA ARG A 407 -22.23 -6.06 -8.58
C ARG A 407 -23.44 -6.14 -9.48
N ALA A 408 -23.35 -6.81 -10.64
CA ALA A 408 -24.47 -7.03 -11.54
C ALA A 408 -25.60 -7.83 -10.88
N GLU A 409 -25.29 -8.70 -9.92
CA GLU A 409 -26.26 -9.51 -9.18
C GLU A 409 -26.81 -8.78 -7.95
N TRP A 410 -25.91 -8.31 -7.04
CA TRP A 410 -26.37 -7.83 -5.74
C TRP A 410 -26.97 -6.39 -5.79
N ILE A 411 -26.55 -5.49 -6.69
CA ILE A 411 -27.05 -4.11 -6.73
C ILE A 411 -28.54 -4.03 -7.10
N PRO A 412 -29.02 -4.69 -8.17
CA PRO A 412 -30.45 -4.67 -8.48
C PRO A 412 -31.30 -5.24 -7.34
N LEU A 413 -30.82 -6.32 -6.72
CA LEU A 413 -31.51 -6.95 -5.60
C LEU A 413 -31.54 -6.02 -4.37
N ALA A 414 -30.42 -5.40 -4.02
CA ALA A 414 -30.36 -4.41 -2.94
C ALA A 414 -31.34 -3.25 -3.18
N LYS A 415 -31.36 -2.69 -4.40
CA LYS A 415 -32.27 -1.59 -4.77
C LYS A 415 -33.75 -1.99 -4.65
N SER A 416 -34.11 -3.23 -5.02
CA SER A 416 -35.48 -3.71 -4.91
C SER A 416 -35.96 -3.88 -3.46
N LEU A 417 -35.04 -4.22 -2.55
CA LEU A 417 -35.31 -4.39 -1.11
C LEU A 417 -35.49 -3.06 -0.36
N GLY A 418 -34.87 -1.98 -0.82
CA GLY A 418 -34.88 -0.70 -0.14
C GLY A 418 -33.89 -0.61 1.04
N ALA A 419 -33.75 0.58 1.65
CA ALA A 419 -32.77 0.84 2.71
C ALA A 419 -33.08 0.18 4.06
N ALA A 420 -34.36 0.06 4.42
CA ALA A 420 -34.79 -0.34 5.77
C ALA A 420 -34.29 -1.74 6.20
N PRO A 421 -34.29 -2.78 5.36
CA PRO A 421 -33.73 -4.09 5.72
C PRO A 421 -32.24 -4.04 6.03
N PHE A 422 -31.45 -3.19 5.35
CA PHE A 422 -30.02 -3.03 5.59
C PHE A 422 -29.74 -2.23 6.87
N GLN A 423 -30.55 -1.21 7.20
CA GLN A 423 -30.50 -0.52 8.50
C GLN A 423 -30.77 -1.49 9.65
N GLN A 424 -31.77 -2.35 9.48
CA GLN A 424 -32.09 -3.42 10.45
C GLN A 424 -30.93 -4.42 10.57
N ALA A 425 -30.41 -4.94 9.44
CA ALA A 425 -29.31 -5.89 9.42
C ALA A 425 -28.04 -5.34 10.08
N ALA A 426 -27.65 -4.10 9.79
CA ALA A 426 -26.52 -3.41 10.43
C ALA A 426 -26.68 -3.32 11.95
N SER A 427 -27.92 -3.09 12.42
CA SER A 427 -28.26 -2.89 13.83
C SER A 427 -28.48 -4.18 14.63
N MET A 428 -28.57 -5.34 13.98
CA MET A 428 -28.93 -6.62 14.59
C MET A 428 -27.67 -7.29 15.16
N GLU A 429 -27.46 -7.22 16.49
CA GLU A 429 -26.28 -7.77 17.18
C GLU A 429 -26.06 -9.28 16.99
N LYS A 430 -27.12 -10.03 16.67
CA LYS A 430 -27.03 -11.48 16.43
C LYS A 430 -26.46 -11.84 15.05
N ARG A 431 -26.42 -10.88 14.09
CA ARG A 431 -25.81 -11.12 12.77
C ARG A 431 -24.29 -11.11 12.87
N PRO A 432 -23.59 -11.88 12.02
CA PRO A 432 -22.13 -11.82 11.88
C PRO A 432 -21.66 -10.37 11.63
N ALA A 433 -20.50 -10.00 12.20
CA ALA A 433 -19.94 -8.66 12.00
C ALA A 433 -19.70 -8.34 10.51
N SER A 434 -19.31 -9.33 9.71
CA SER A 434 -19.14 -9.21 8.25
C SER A 434 -20.42 -8.77 7.54
N GLN A 435 -21.54 -9.40 7.82
CA GLN A 435 -22.84 -9.03 7.26
C GLN A 435 -23.29 -7.63 7.72
N ARG A 436 -23.04 -7.28 8.98
CA ARG A 436 -23.36 -5.95 9.52
C ARG A 436 -22.51 -4.85 8.86
N MET A 437 -21.23 -5.11 8.66
CA MET A 437 -20.34 -4.19 7.92
C MET A 437 -20.81 -4.04 6.47
N ARG A 438 -21.14 -5.15 5.80
CA ARG A 438 -21.64 -5.13 4.43
C ARG A 438 -22.96 -4.34 4.31
N ALA A 439 -23.87 -4.48 5.27
CA ALA A 439 -25.09 -3.66 5.33
C ALA A 439 -24.77 -2.15 5.41
N ILE A 440 -23.77 -1.76 6.20
CA ILE A 440 -23.30 -0.36 6.28
C ILE A 440 -22.73 0.11 4.92
N GLU A 441 -21.94 -0.72 4.24
CA GLU A 441 -21.40 -0.39 2.90
C GLU A 441 -22.51 -0.15 1.89
N ILE A 442 -23.52 -1.03 1.87
CA ILE A 442 -24.67 -0.90 0.98
C ILE A 442 -25.45 0.40 1.26
N LEU A 443 -25.63 0.75 2.54
CA LEU A 443 -26.27 2.01 2.92
C LEU A 443 -25.48 3.24 2.42
N VAL A 444 -24.15 3.17 2.45
CA VAL A 444 -23.29 4.25 1.93
C VAL A 444 -23.34 4.31 0.41
N GLU A 445 -23.14 3.20 -0.26
CA GLU A 445 -23.00 3.16 -1.71
C GLU A 445 -24.33 3.39 -2.45
N VAL A 446 -25.40 2.70 -2.01
CA VAL A 446 -26.68 2.64 -2.72
C VAL A 446 -27.67 3.70 -2.22
N TYR A 447 -27.59 4.03 -0.93
CA TYR A 447 -28.58 4.88 -0.26
C TYR A 447 -28.02 6.19 0.30
N GLY A 448 -26.75 6.54 -0.03
CA GLY A 448 -26.16 7.85 0.26
C GLY A 448 -25.68 8.05 1.70
N GLY A 449 -25.60 6.96 2.50
CA GLY A 449 -24.96 6.99 3.82
C GLY A 449 -25.86 6.55 4.98
N LEU A 450 -25.38 6.77 6.19
CA LEU A 450 -26.11 6.53 7.43
C LEU A 450 -26.83 7.80 7.88
N ASP A 451 -28.07 7.66 8.31
CA ASP A 451 -28.71 8.69 9.11
C ASP A 451 -28.06 8.78 10.51
N ARG A 452 -28.20 9.94 11.16
CA ARG A 452 -27.55 10.22 12.45
C ARG A 452 -27.98 9.26 13.56
N ALA A 453 -29.24 8.84 13.59
CA ALA A 453 -29.75 7.94 14.63
C ALA A 453 -29.14 6.55 14.48
N THR A 454 -29.10 6.03 13.26
CA THR A 454 -28.45 4.75 12.91
C THR A 454 -26.95 4.81 13.22
N ALA A 455 -26.25 5.86 12.78
CA ALA A 455 -24.81 6.02 13.04
C ALA A 455 -24.51 6.10 14.55
N SER A 456 -25.32 6.84 15.32
CA SER A 456 -25.19 6.93 16.78
C SER A 456 -25.38 5.58 17.47
N LYS A 457 -26.35 4.80 17.03
CA LYS A 457 -26.59 3.43 17.55
C LYS A 457 -25.43 2.51 17.23
N LEU A 458 -24.98 2.48 15.98
CA LEU A 458 -23.90 1.61 15.51
C LEU A 458 -22.53 1.99 16.11
N SER A 459 -22.31 3.25 16.48
CA SER A 459 -21.11 3.69 17.18
C SER A 459 -20.94 3.08 18.58
N LEU A 460 -21.99 2.45 19.11
CA LEU A 460 -22.02 1.74 20.39
C LEU A 460 -22.10 0.20 20.24
N ALA A 461 -22.02 -0.32 19.00
CA ALA A 461 -22.09 -1.75 18.73
C ALA A 461 -21.03 -2.53 19.51
N GLY A 462 -21.38 -3.77 19.91
CA GLY A 462 -20.44 -4.65 20.63
C GLY A 462 -19.18 -4.98 19.84
N SER A 463 -19.31 -5.17 18.53
CA SER A 463 -18.21 -5.46 17.61
C SER A 463 -17.39 -4.21 17.27
N GLY A 464 -16.05 -4.25 17.46
CA GLY A 464 -15.11 -3.23 17.02
C GLY A 464 -15.14 -3.01 15.51
N LEU A 465 -15.26 -4.08 14.73
CA LEU A 465 -15.34 -4.00 13.26
C LEU A 465 -16.57 -3.19 12.81
N VAL A 466 -17.73 -3.39 13.45
CA VAL A 466 -18.95 -2.62 13.14
C VAL A 466 -18.77 -1.14 13.54
N ARG A 467 -18.16 -0.86 14.70
CA ARG A 467 -17.87 0.53 15.11
C ARG A 467 -16.88 1.21 14.16
N ALA A 468 -15.82 0.50 13.71
CA ALA A 468 -14.86 1.00 12.74
C ALA A 468 -15.54 1.30 11.38
N ARG A 469 -16.40 0.38 10.91
CA ARG A 469 -17.15 0.60 9.65
C ARG A 469 -18.16 1.74 9.79
N THR A 470 -18.69 1.96 10.98
CA THR A 470 -19.54 3.13 11.28
C THR A 470 -18.75 4.44 11.19
N ALA A 471 -17.53 4.48 11.74
CA ALA A 471 -16.66 5.65 11.61
C ALA A 471 -16.39 5.99 10.14
N TRP A 472 -16.02 4.99 9.35
CA TRP A 472 -15.84 5.13 7.90
C TRP A 472 -17.10 5.68 7.20
N ALA A 473 -18.29 5.14 7.51
CA ALA A 473 -19.54 5.56 6.91
C ALA A 473 -19.91 7.02 7.29
N VAL A 474 -19.64 7.45 8.52
CA VAL A 474 -19.84 8.84 8.96
C VAL A 474 -18.97 9.80 8.13
N GLY A 475 -17.72 9.42 7.86
CA GLY A 475 -16.83 10.20 7.00
C GLY A 475 -17.26 10.22 5.52
N ARG A 476 -18.01 9.20 5.05
CA ARG A 476 -18.49 9.12 3.66
C ARG A 476 -19.86 9.77 3.46
N SER A 477 -20.73 9.75 4.47
CA SER A 477 -22.08 10.32 4.37
C SER A 477 -22.08 11.83 4.21
N ARG A 478 -21.16 12.53 4.86
CA ARG A 478 -20.98 14.00 4.78
C ARG A 478 -19.49 14.35 4.92
N PRO A 479 -18.68 14.13 3.89
CA PRO A 479 -17.23 14.24 4.02
C PRO A 479 -16.76 15.66 4.37
N GLU A 480 -17.45 16.70 3.95
CA GLU A 480 -17.09 18.10 4.24
C GLU A 480 -17.32 18.48 5.72
N ALA A 481 -18.37 17.93 6.32
CA ALA A 481 -18.76 18.19 7.71
C ALA A 481 -19.30 16.92 8.37
N PRO A 482 -18.43 15.93 8.66
CA PRO A 482 -18.83 14.69 9.31
C PRO A 482 -19.38 14.94 10.71
N ASP A 483 -20.19 14.02 11.25
CA ASP A 483 -20.71 14.12 12.61
C ASP A 483 -19.58 13.98 13.65
N THR A 484 -19.05 15.12 14.08
CA THR A 484 -17.89 15.20 14.97
C THR A 484 -18.16 14.67 16.37
N GLU A 485 -19.40 14.69 16.86
CA GLU A 485 -19.74 14.11 18.15
C GLU A 485 -19.65 12.57 18.14
N ILE A 486 -20.07 11.96 17.04
CA ILE A 486 -19.88 10.51 16.85
C ILE A 486 -18.39 10.21 16.69
N LEU A 487 -17.68 10.93 15.81
CA LEU A 487 -16.24 10.68 15.57
C LEU A 487 -15.39 10.92 16.81
N LYS A 488 -15.68 11.93 17.64
CA LYS A 488 -14.98 12.15 18.90
C LYS A 488 -15.02 10.93 19.83
N LYS A 489 -16.19 10.28 19.93
CA LYS A 489 -16.33 9.04 20.72
C LYS A 489 -15.50 7.91 20.12
N LEU A 490 -15.53 7.76 18.78
CA LEU A 490 -14.84 6.68 18.08
C LEU A 490 -13.31 6.88 18.03
N VAL A 491 -12.81 8.13 17.97
CA VAL A 491 -11.37 8.43 18.14
C VAL A 491 -10.89 8.06 19.56
N SER A 492 -11.79 8.10 20.55
CA SER A 492 -11.50 7.71 21.93
C SER A 492 -11.93 6.28 22.26
N ASP A 493 -12.22 5.46 21.27
CA ASP A 493 -12.59 4.05 21.48
C ASP A 493 -11.44 3.25 22.11
N ARG A 494 -11.77 2.19 22.84
CA ARG A 494 -10.77 1.28 23.43
C ARG A 494 -10.03 0.42 22.38
N ASP A 495 -10.63 0.26 21.20
CA ASP A 495 -10.10 -0.54 20.10
C ASP A 495 -9.31 0.37 19.16
N PRO A 496 -7.99 0.19 19.00
CA PRO A 496 -7.17 1.04 18.12
C PRO A 496 -7.60 0.97 16.67
N PHE A 497 -8.19 -0.14 16.23
CA PHE A 497 -8.75 -0.28 14.88
C PHE A 497 -9.89 0.71 14.64
N VAL A 498 -10.78 0.89 15.62
CA VAL A 498 -11.84 1.89 15.59
C VAL A 498 -11.29 3.32 15.61
N GLN A 499 -10.28 3.57 16.46
CA GLN A 499 -9.62 4.88 16.54
C GLN A 499 -9.06 5.30 15.18
N ARG A 500 -8.34 4.40 14.48
CA ARG A 500 -7.75 4.66 13.17
C ARG A 500 -8.83 5.05 12.14
N PHE A 501 -9.88 4.26 11.98
CA PHE A 501 -10.96 4.57 11.05
C PHE A 501 -11.67 5.91 11.35
N ALA A 502 -11.80 6.25 12.63
CA ALA A 502 -12.38 7.54 13.03
C ALA A 502 -11.45 8.74 12.69
N LEU A 503 -10.13 8.56 12.83
CA LEU A 503 -9.13 9.55 12.39
C LEU A 503 -9.12 9.71 10.87
N GLU A 504 -9.20 8.61 10.13
CA GLU A 504 -9.30 8.64 8.66
C GLU A 504 -10.58 9.31 8.18
N ALA A 505 -11.71 9.10 8.88
CA ALA A 505 -12.97 9.77 8.57
C ALA A 505 -12.89 11.32 8.69
N LEU A 506 -11.97 11.82 9.51
CA LEU A 506 -11.68 13.25 9.63
C LEU A 506 -10.75 13.78 8.50
N SER A 507 -10.11 12.91 7.74
CA SER A 507 -9.12 13.30 6.72
C SER A 507 -9.68 14.15 5.60
N SER A 508 -10.97 14.00 5.27
CA SER A 508 -11.68 14.77 4.25
C SER A 508 -12.42 16.00 4.81
N ALA A 509 -12.46 16.17 6.14
CA ALA A 509 -13.17 17.29 6.77
C ALA A 509 -12.56 18.64 6.36
N THR A 510 -13.41 19.57 5.93
CA THR A 510 -13.03 20.95 5.56
C THR A 510 -13.44 21.98 6.63
N SER A 511 -14.35 21.61 7.52
CA SER A 511 -14.83 22.48 8.58
C SER A 511 -13.84 22.60 9.74
N ALA A 512 -13.45 23.81 10.10
CA ALA A 512 -12.62 24.07 11.28
C ALA A 512 -13.26 23.53 12.58
N ALA A 513 -14.58 23.54 12.71
CA ALA A 513 -15.31 23.00 13.85
C ALA A 513 -15.06 21.51 14.09
N SER A 514 -14.78 20.74 13.03
CA SER A 514 -14.49 19.31 13.13
C SER A 514 -13.24 19.04 13.98
N PHE A 515 -12.21 19.85 13.84
CA PHE A 515 -10.98 19.71 14.62
C PHE A 515 -11.14 20.25 16.04
N THR A 516 -11.80 21.39 16.23
CA THR A 516 -12.03 21.98 17.59
C THR A 516 -12.68 20.96 18.51
N THR A 517 -13.71 20.27 18.06
CA THR A 517 -14.45 19.28 18.85
C THR A 517 -13.59 18.08 19.23
N THR A 518 -12.61 17.71 18.40
CA THR A 518 -11.83 16.45 18.53
C THR A 518 -10.41 16.65 19.08
N ILE A 519 -9.97 17.86 19.41
CA ILE A 519 -8.58 18.17 19.85
C ILE A 519 -8.08 17.23 20.96
N SER A 520 -8.85 17.02 22.04
CA SER A 520 -8.42 16.16 23.15
C SER A 520 -8.26 14.70 22.76
N SER A 521 -9.15 14.20 21.87
CA SER A 521 -9.09 12.83 21.37
C SER A 521 -7.92 12.63 20.41
N ILE A 522 -7.63 13.63 19.54
CA ILE A 522 -6.46 13.61 18.66
C ILE A 522 -5.16 13.68 19.46
N ALA A 523 -5.11 14.47 20.55
CA ALA A 523 -3.97 14.50 21.47
C ALA A 523 -3.70 13.12 22.09
N ALA A 524 -4.74 12.43 22.54
CA ALA A 524 -4.63 11.08 23.08
C ALA A 524 -4.15 10.08 21.99
N ALA A 525 -4.65 10.21 20.76
CA ALA A 525 -4.25 9.37 19.62
C ALA A 525 -2.78 9.57 19.22
N LEU A 526 -2.24 10.80 19.26
CA LEU A 526 -0.81 11.07 19.05
C LEU A 526 0.08 10.44 20.10
N ALA A 527 -0.43 10.18 21.28
CA ALA A 527 0.25 9.54 22.41
C ALA A 527 -0.01 8.02 22.49
N SER A 528 -0.81 7.46 21.59
CA SER A 528 -1.21 6.04 21.59
C SER A 528 0.00 5.09 21.58
N ASN A 529 -0.15 3.90 22.13
CA ASN A 529 0.83 2.82 21.96
C ASN A 529 0.77 2.19 20.57
N ASP A 530 -0.35 2.31 19.87
CA ASP A 530 -0.50 1.83 18.50
C ASP A 530 0.09 2.83 17.49
N ARG A 531 1.05 2.37 16.68
CA ARG A 531 1.78 3.21 15.72
C ARG A 531 0.89 3.76 14.61
N SER A 532 -0.02 2.94 14.06
CA SER A 532 -0.90 3.38 12.97
C SER A 532 -1.93 4.41 13.45
N VAL A 533 -2.36 4.32 14.71
CA VAL A 533 -3.19 5.37 15.35
C VAL A 533 -2.39 6.67 15.47
N ARG A 534 -1.14 6.63 15.97
CA ARG A 534 -0.27 7.82 16.03
C ARG A 534 -0.07 8.42 14.65
N PHE A 535 0.20 7.58 13.65
CA PHE A 535 0.42 8.03 12.27
C PHE A 535 -0.82 8.71 11.68
N SER A 536 -2.01 8.08 11.78
CA SER A 536 -3.27 8.68 11.29
C SER A 536 -3.58 10.01 11.99
N ALA A 537 -3.29 10.12 13.29
CA ALA A 537 -3.43 11.38 14.02
C ALA A 537 -2.44 12.45 13.54
N ALA A 538 -1.18 12.07 13.26
CA ALA A 538 -0.16 12.98 12.73
C ALA A 538 -0.50 13.47 11.30
N LEU A 539 -1.09 12.61 10.46
CA LEU A 539 -1.60 13.01 9.15
C LEU A 539 -2.65 14.13 9.26
N LEU A 540 -3.54 14.07 10.26
CA LEU A 540 -4.52 15.14 10.50
C LEU A 540 -3.88 16.45 10.92
N VAL A 541 -2.78 16.42 11.69
CA VAL A 541 -2.05 17.65 12.09
C VAL A 541 -1.60 18.44 10.85
N SER A 542 -1.24 17.76 9.77
CA SER A 542 -0.82 18.42 8.51
C SER A 542 -1.92 19.29 7.89
N ARG A 543 -3.19 19.00 8.20
CA ARG A 543 -4.38 19.75 7.70
C ARG A 543 -4.88 20.84 8.65
N MET A 544 -4.42 20.85 9.90
CA MET A 544 -4.88 21.81 10.90
C MET A 544 -4.34 23.21 10.64
N ASN A 545 -5.12 24.22 10.96
CA ASN A 545 -4.65 25.61 11.05
C ASN A 545 -3.82 25.83 12.34
N ASP A 546 -3.23 27.01 12.47
CA ASP A 546 -2.33 27.31 13.60
C ASP A 546 -3.07 27.36 14.95
N ASP A 547 -4.33 27.79 14.99
CA ASP A 547 -5.12 27.80 16.23
C ASP A 547 -5.34 26.38 16.76
N HIS A 548 -5.70 25.45 15.86
CA HIS A 548 -5.86 24.04 16.23
C HIS A 548 -4.53 23.40 16.62
N ARG A 549 -3.44 23.69 15.90
CA ARG A 549 -2.09 23.22 16.25
C ARG A 549 -1.65 23.73 17.62
N ASN A 550 -1.91 25.01 17.96
CA ASN A 550 -1.59 25.59 19.25
C ASN A 550 -2.41 24.95 20.36
N ALA A 551 -3.71 24.73 20.16
CA ALA A 551 -4.56 24.04 21.13
C ALA A 551 -4.09 22.59 21.37
N LEU A 552 -3.71 21.89 20.31
CA LEU A 552 -3.22 20.52 20.37
C LEU A 552 -1.85 20.44 21.07
N ALA A 553 -0.91 21.33 20.77
CA ALA A 553 0.39 21.41 21.43
C ALA A 553 0.22 21.66 22.94
N LYS A 554 -0.73 22.53 23.31
CA LYS A 554 -1.06 22.78 24.74
C LYS A 554 -1.61 21.52 25.42
N ALA A 555 -2.47 20.76 24.73
CA ALA A 555 -3.02 19.50 25.26
C ALA A 555 -1.94 18.42 25.44
N LEU A 556 -0.85 18.48 24.67
CA LEU A 556 0.27 17.54 24.68
C LEU A 556 1.44 17.97 25.58
N ALA A 557 1.37 19.12 26.27
CA ALA A 557 2.52 19.74 26.96
C ALA A 557 3.29 18.80 27.91
N ASN A 558 2.61 17.80 28.49
CA ASN A 558 3.20 16.84 29.42
C ASN A 558 3.37 15.44 28.79
N ASN A 559 3.23 15.29 27.47
CA ASN A 559 3.38 14.00 26.79
C ASN A 559 4.42 14.09 25.67
N LEU A 560 5.64 13.67 25.98
CA LEU A 560 6.79 13.83 25.08
C LEU A 560 6.62 13.03 23.76
N ARG A 561 6.09 11.79 23.81
CA ARG A 561 5.80 10.99 22.62
C ARG A 561 4.76 11.68 21.73
N GLY A 562 3.65 12.13 22.32
CA GLY A 562 2.61 12.83 21.57
C GLY A 562 3.09 14.15 20.96
N LEU A 563 3.94 14.92 21.68
CA LEU A 563 4.58 16.12 21.14
C LEU A 563 5.50 15.77 19.94
N MET A 564 6.29 14.73 20.03
CA MET A 564 7.18 14.29 18.96
C MET A 564 6.37 13.99 17.70
N TRP A 565 5.31 13.20 17.80
CA TRP A 565 4.44 12.86 16.67
C TRP A 565 3.62 14.06 16.15
N PHE A 566 3.24 14.99 17.03
CA PHE A 566 2.66 16.28 16.61
C PHE A 566 3.63 17.08 15.72
N HIS A 567 4.92 17.15 16.11
CA HIS A 567 5.94 17.84 15.33
C HIS A 567 6.21 17.15 13.99
N MET A 568 6.18 15.81 13.93
CA MET A 568 6.19 15.07 12.67
C MET A 568 5.03 15.51 11.77
N GLY A 569 3.82 15.54 12.29
CA GLY A 569 2.61 15.92 11.52
C GLY A 569 2.70 17.31 10.92
N ARG A 570 3.41 18.27 11.55
CA ARG A 570 3.67 19.60 10.99
C ARG A 570 4.57 19.57 9.77
N CYS A 571 5.44 18.56 9.64
CA CYS A 571 6.43 18.44 8.56
C CYS A 571 5.95 17.59 7.38
N LEU A 572 4.88 16.79 7.54
CA LEU A 572 4.51 15.75 6.57
C LEU A 572 4.22 16.25 5.15
N ARG A 573 3.53 17.38 5.01
CA ARG A 573 3.09 17.90 3.70
C ARG A 573 3.80 19.19 3.27
N SER A 574 4.62 19.73 4.14
CA SER A 574 5.41 20.93 3.86
C SER A 574 6.68 20.87 4.70
N PRO A 575 7.86 20.73 4.09
CA PRO A 575 9.12 20.74 4.81
C PRO A 575 9.20 21.96 5.74
N LEU A 576 9.49 21.73 6.99
CA LEU A 576 9.55 22.75 8.03
C LEU A 576 10.87 22.63 8.79
N GLN A 577 11.56 23.78 8.96
CA GLN A 577 12.75 23.86 9.78
C GLN A 577 12.38 24.52 11.12
N SER A 578 12.58 23.76 12.21
CA SER A 578 12.23 24.22 13.56
C SER A 578 13.11 23.58 14.61
N VAL A 579 14.09 24.30 15.10
CA VAL A 579 14.99 23.84 16.17
C VAL A 579 14.23 23.48 17.47
N PRO A 580 13.21 24.23 17.90
CA PRO A 580 12.40 23.81 19.05
C PRO A 580 11.69 22.45 18.83
N SER A 581 11.23 22.18 17.64
CA SER A 581 10.63 20.88 17.29
C SER A 581 11.68 19.76 17.27
N ALA A 582 12.87 20.03 16.70
CA ALA A 582 14.00 19.11 16.73
C ALA A 582 14.45 18.77 18.19
N ALA A 583 14.40 19.74 19.09
CA ALA A 583 14.75 19.53 20.49
C ALA A 583 13.82 18.52 21.19
N VAL A 584 12.54 18.46 20.82
CA VAL A 584 11.60 17.45 21.34
C VAL A 584 11.99 16.05 20.89
N ALA A 585 12.23 15.83 19.60
CA ALA A 585 12.67 14.55 19.07
C ALA A 585 14.04 14.13 19.67
N LEU A 586 14.97 15.07 19.78
CA LEU A 586 16.28 14.84 20.41
C LEU A 586 16.15 14.42 21.90
N SER A 587 15.19 14.98 22.63
CA SER A 587 14.92 14.60 24.01
C SER A 587 14.43 13.14 24.13
N VAL A 588 13.64 12.67 23.17
CA VAL A 588 13.24 11.25 23.08
C VAL A 588 14.44 10.38 22.74
N LEU A 589 15.21 10.74 21.71
CA LEU A 589 16.41 9.99 21.28
C LEU A 589 17.38 9.75 22.44
N THR A 590 17.58 10.74 23.29
CA THR A 590 18.54 10.70 24.40
C THR A 590 17.95 10.23 25.71
N SER A 591 16.63 9.97 25.79
CA SER A 591 15.98 9.44 26.97
C SER A 591 16.36 7.99 27.24
N LYS A 592 16.67 7.66 28.49
CA LYS A 592 16.92 6.29 28.93
C LYS A 592 15.66 5.44 28.97
N ASP A 593 14.50 6.08 29.12
CA ASP A 593 13.19 5.44 29.25
C ASP A 593 12.50 5.25 27.89
N ALA A 594 13.07 5.79 26.79
CA ALA A 594 12.52 5.62 25.44
C ALA A 594 12.74 4.18 24.94
N SER A 595 11.70 3.60 24.35
CA SER A 595 11.79 2.30 23.67
C SER A 595 12.73 2.39 22.45
N ALA A 596 13.17 1.25 21.91
CA ALA A 596 13.93 1.20 20.67
C ALA A 596 13.13 1.83 19.51
N GLU A 597 11.83 1.53 19.42
CA GLU A 597 10.92 2.14 18.43
C GLU A 597 10.86 3.66 18.58
N ASP A 598 10.64 4.19 19.78
CA ASP A 598 10.60 5.65 19.99
C ASP A 598 11.91 6.34 19.64
N ARG A 599 13.05 5.72 19.89
CA ARG A 599 14.38 6.27 19.50
C ARG A 599 14.56 6.28 18.00
N TYR A 600 14.17 5.21 17.33
CA TYR A 600 14.21 5.14 15.88
C TYR A 600 13.33 6.21 15.23
N ASP A 601 12.07 6.31 15.68
CA ASP A 601 11.13 7.34 15.25
C ASP A 601 11.69 8.75 15.52
N ALA A 602 12.33 8.96 16.68
CA ALA A 602 12.93 10.24 17.04
C ALA A 602 14.05 10.67 16.08
N VAL A 603 14.90 9.76 15.61
CA VAL A 603 15.95 10.09 14.63
C VAL A 603 15.31 10.57 13.33
N ARG A 604 14.30 9.87 12.82
CA ARG A 604 13.61 10.27 11.59
C ARG A 604 12.89 11.62 11.76
N ILE A 605 12.18 11.80 12.86
CA ILE A 605 11.46 13.05 13.14
C ILE A 605 12.44 14.20 13.34
N LEU A 606 13.60 13.94 13.94
CA LEU A 606 14.68 14.93 14.05
C LEU A 606 15.18 15.39 12.66
N GLN A 607 15.42 14.45 11.75
CA GLN A 607 15.74 14.78 10.34
C GLN A 607 14.68 15.70 9.73
N MET A 608 13.39 15.31 9.83
CA MET A 608 12.27 16.09 9.27
C MET A 608 12.18 17.50 9.87
N THR A 609 12.35 17.65 11.16
CA THR A 609 12.24 18.94 11.85
C THR A 609 13.46 19.85 11.68
N LEU A 610 14.56 19.32 11.18
CA LEU A 610 15.73 20.09 10.72
C LEU A 610 15.66 20.46 9.22
N GLY A 611 14.58 20.15 8.52
CA GLY A 611 14.38 20.51 7.11
C GLY A 611 14.40 19.32 6.16
N ASP A 612 14.44 18.11 6.71
CA ASP A 612 14.43 16.81 6.05
C ASP A 612 15.69 16.51 5.20
N VAL A 613 15.90 15.22 4.95
CA VAL A 613 16.84 14.72 3.93
C VAL A 613 16.18 14.80 2.54
N GLY A 614 16.95 15.06 1.53
CA GLY A 614 16.42 15.24 0.18
C GLY A 614 17.45 15.08 -0.92
N PRO A 615 17.10 15.53 -2.14
CA PRO A 615 17.99 15.49 -3.27
C PRO A 615 19.27 16.29 -3.04
N ALA A 616 20.40 15.73 -3.41
CA ALA A 616 21.72 16.37 -3.33
C ALA A 616 21.93 17.31 -4.53
N LYS A 617 21.66 18.60 -4.36
CA LYS A 617 21.86 19.60 -5.42
C LYS A 617 23.30 19.59 -5.92
N ASN A 618 23.47 19.56 -7.25
CA ASN A 618 24.77 19.59 -7.92
C ASN A 618 25.71 18.41 -7.56
N ARG A 619 25.17 17.28 -7.14
CA ARG A 619 25.90 16.04 -6.85
C ARG A 619 25.24 14.85 -7.55
N PRO A 620 25.94 13.74 -7.75
CA PRO A 620 25.34 12.51 -8.25
C PRO A 620 24.18 12.02 -7.36
N VAL A 621 23.18 11.37 -7.96
CA VAL A 621 21.96 10.84 -7.31
C VAL A 621 22.27 9.95 -6.11
N MET A 622 23.42 9.25 -6.11
CA MET A 622 23.85 8.41 -4.99
C MET A 622 24.00 9.17 -3.65
N PHE A 623 24.03 10.50 -3.66
CA PHE A 623 24.05 11.33 -2.46
C PHE A 623 22.67 11.82 -2.03
N ASP A 624 21.61 11.48 -2.76
CA ASP A 624 20.25 11.73 -2.32
C ASP A 624 19.99 10.97 -1.01
N GLY A 625 19.29 11.61 -0.07
CA GLY A 625 19.11 11.05 1.28
C GLY A 625 20.30 11.27 2.25
N TYR A 626 21.42 11.84 1.78
CA TYR A 626 22.59 12.23 2.62
C TYR A 626 22.80 13.75 2.66
N ALA A 627 21.93 14.50 2.04
CA ALA A 627 21.96 15.96 2.02
C ALA A 627 20.66 16.53 2.60
N PRO A 628 20.68 17.76 3.17
CA PRO A 628 19.46 18.39 3.63
C PRO A 628 18.59 18.86 2.46
N ALA A 629 17.27 18.64 2.52
CA ALA A 629 16.31 19.17 1.56
C ALA A 629 16.21 20.70 1.67
N LEU A 630 16.24 21.24 2.89
CA LEU A 630 16.35 22.67 3.18
C LEU A 630 17.75 23.04 3.65
N SER A 631 18.24 24.22 3.25
CA SER A 631 19.55 24.72 3.69
C SER A 631 19.59 24.85 5.22
N LEU A 632 20.66 24.34 5.84
CA LEU A 632 20.88 24.45 7.29
C LEU A 632 21.52 25.77 7.71
N ALA A 633 21.92 26.64 6.77
CA ALA A 633 22.62 27.89 7.06
C ALA A 633 21.88 28.81 8.05
N SER A 634 20.56 28.81 8.04
CA SER A 634 19.74 29.62 8.95
C SER A 634 19.74 29.15 10.41
N ILE A 635 20.12 27.89 10.65
CA ILE A 635 20.13 27.26 11.99
C ILE A 635 21.52 26.72 12.38
N GLU A 636 22.55 27.08 11.64
CA GLU A 636 23.92 26.55 11.84
C GLU A 636 24.40 26.70 13.29
N ARG A 637 24.13 27.84 13.91
CA ARG A 637 24.49 28.09 15.31
C ARG A 637 23.79 27.15 16.29
N GLU A 638 22.55 26.79 16.02
CA GLU A 638 21.72 25.93 16.85
C GLU A 638 22.01 24.43 16.63
N LEU A 639 22.71 24.08 15.53
CA LEU A 639 23.08 22.68 15.25
C LEU A 639 24.11 22.11 16.21
N ASN A 640 25.07 22.92 16.67
CA ASN A 640 26.15 22.43 17.54
C ASN A 640 25.67 21.71 18.82
N PRO A 641 24.69 22.21 19.60
CA PRO A 641 24.15 21.49 20.74
C PRO A 641 23.44 20.19 20.35
N ILE A 642 22.78 20.16 19.20
CA ILE A 642 22.11 18.97 18.67
C ILE A 642 23.16 17.92 18.32
N MET A 643 24.18 18.28 17.55
CA MET A 643 25.22 17.36 17.09
C MET A 643 26.10 16.84 18.22
N THR A 644 26.32 17.62 19.27
CA THR A 644 27.00 17.15 20.49
C THR A 644 26.24 16.00 21.14
N LYS A 645 24.91 16.09 21.22
CA LYS A 645 24.06 15.04 21.78
C LYS A 645 23.95 13.81 20.86
N VAL A 646 23.83 14.01 19.54
CA VAL A 646 23.88 12.93 18.54
C VAL A 646 25.22 12.19 18.61
N ALA A 647 26.33 12.91 18.72
CA ALA A 647 27.66 12.32 18.89
C ALA A 647 27.78 11.42 20.12
N ALA A 648 27.05 11.72 21.19
CA ALA A 648 27.03 10.90 22.39
C ALA A 648 26.18 9.61 22.25
N VAL A 649 25.26 9.56 21.29
CA VAL A 649 24.41 8.38 21.00
C VAL A 649 25.08 7.43 20.03
N PHE A 650 25.83 7.95 19.03
CA PHE A 650 26.46 7.14 18.00
C PHE A 650 27.85 6.61 18.41
N PRO A 651 28.20 5.33 18.26
CA PRO A 651 27.30 4.23 17.88
C PRO A 651 26.36 3.84 19.05
N SER A 652 25.11 3.54 18.73
CA SER A 652 24.09 3.18 19.73
C SER A 652 24.15 1.73 20.19
N GLY A 653 24.80 0.87 19.42
CA GLY A 653 24.78 -0.58 19.57
C GLY A 653 23.59 -1.28 18.92
N ASP A 654 22.67 -0.53 18.32
CA ASP A 654 21.58 -1.01 17.48
C ASP A 654 21.87 -0.65 16.01
N ALA A 655 22.13 -1.63 15.18
CA ALA A 655 22.54 -1.42 13.78
C ALA A 655 21.45 -0.68 12.97
N HIS A 656 20.18 -0.92 13.26
CA HIS A 656 19.07 -0.27 12.58
C HIS A 656 18.97 1.22 12.94
N LEU A 657 19.12 1.53 14.21
CA LEU A 657 19.17 2.91 14.70
C LEU A 657 20.43 3.63 14.17
N ASP A 658 21.57 2.96 14.19
CA ASP A 658 22.84 3.53 13.71
C ASP A 658 22.81 3.87 12.23
N HIS A 659 22.13 3.08 11.40
CA HIS A 659 21.93 3.39 9.98
C HIS A 659 21.27 4.76 9.78
N GLU A 660 20.22 5.06 10.53
CA GLU A 660 19.54 6.36 10.43
C GLU A 660 20.27 7.52 11.16
N LEU A 661 21.02 7.21 12.22
CA LEU A 661 21.93 8.18 12.83
C LEU A 661 23.03 8.63 11.84
N ILE A 662 23.55 7.71 11.03
CA ILE A 662 24.53 8.02 9.98
C ILE A 662 23.93 8.95 8.92
N ARG A 663 22.67 8.79 8.51
CA ARG A 663 21.98 9.73 7.63
C ARG A 663 21.82 11.12 8.26
N LEU A 664 21.43 11.19 9.54
CA LEU A 664 21.32 12.44 10.29
C LEU A 664 22.69 13.15 10.36
N ILE A 665 23.76 12.41 10.65
CA ILE A 665 25.13 12.93 10.68
C ILE A 665 25.50 13.50 9.30
N ALA A 666 25.26 12.76 8.23
CA ALA A 666 25.54 13.22 6.86
C ALA A 666 24.76 14.49 6.51
N MET A 667 23.47 14.52 6.79
CA MET A 667 22.57 15.65 6.53
C MET A 667 23.05 16.92 7.19
N THR A 668 23.54 16.85 8.44
CA THR A 668 23.92 18.02 9.23
C THR A 668 25.33 18.52 8.97
N ARG A 669 26.14 17.80 8.18
CA ARG A 669 27.53 18.17 7.81
C ARG A 669 28.36 18.63 9.01
N PRO A 670 28.53 17.81 10.03
CA PRO A 670 29.08 18.28 11.28
C PRO A 670 30.56 18.61 11.14
N PHE A 671 30.96 19.74 11.74
CA PHE A 671 32.36 20.07 11.99
C PHE A 671 32.83 19.36 13.27
N ASN A 672 32.85 18.01 13.24
CA ASN A 672 33.13 17.16 14.41
C ASN A 672 34.06 16.00 14.05
N ARG A 673 35.33 16.15 14.38
CA ARG A 673 36.38 15.16 14.08
C ARG A 673 36.19 13.84 14.82
N ASP A 674 35.64 13.84 16.03
CA ASP A 674 35.39 12.63 16.81
C ASP A 674 34.30 11.76 16.15
N LEU A 675 33.20 12.37 15.68
CA LEU A 675 32.19 11.67 14.87
C LEU A 675 32.77 11.10 13.58
N PHE A 676 33.58 11.89 12.88
CA PHE A 676 34.26 11.45 11.66
C PHE A 676 35.12 10.20 11.94
N SER A 677 35.97 10.27 12.96
CA SER A 677 36.88 9.17 13.32
C SER A 677 36.08 7.91 13.71
N ARG A 678 35.00 8.05 14.50
CA ARG A 678 34.14 6.91 14.89
C ARG A 678 33.46 6.28 13.67
N LEU A 679 32.98 7.06 12.72
CA LEU A 679 32.42 6.56 11.47
C LEU A 679 33.48 5.81 10.64
N LEU A 680 34.65 6.39 10.46
CA LEU A 680 35.72 5.78 9.67
C LEU A 680 36.21 4.48 10.30
N THR A 681 36.42 4.45 11.61
CA THR A 681 36.87 3.25 12.34
C THR A 681 35.81 2.17 12.47
N SER A 682 34.53 2.47 12.23
CA SER A 682 33.47 1.47 12.19
C SER A 682 33.45 0.65 10.88
N ILE A 683 34.23 1.06 9.87
CA ILE A 683 34.46 0.28 8.65
C ILE A 683 35.56 -0.75 8.96
N THR A 684 35.24 -2.03 8.91
CA THR A 684 36.13 -3.14 9.25
C THR A 684 36.09 -4.22 8.17
N ASP A 685 37.01 -5.17 8.21
CA ASP A 685 37.03 -6.30 7.25
C ASP A 685 35.75 -7.14 7.29
N SER A 686 34.98 -7.10 8.38
CA SER A 686 33.74 -7.85 8.58
C SER A 686 32.48 -7.08 8.21
N THR A 687 32.53 -5.78 7.95
CA THR A 687 31.37 -5.00 7.53
C THR A 687 30.99 -5.28 6.07
N LEU A 688 29.69 -5.21 5.75
CA LEU A 688 29.19 -5.46 4.39
C LEU A 688 29.56 -4.30 3.45
N PRO A 689 29.79 -4.55 2.15
CA PRO A 689 30.06 -3.49 1.18
C PRO A 689 29.02 -2.37 1.18
N ALA A 690 27.72 -2.69 1.29
CA ALA A 690 26.66 -1.70 1.35
C ALA A 690 26.77 -0.80 2.58
N ASP A 691 27.11 -1.34 3.74
CA ASP A 691 27.32 -0.59 4.97
C ASP A 691 28.54 0.33 4.87
N ASP A 692 29.61 -0.12 4.21
CA ASP A 692 30.80 0.71 3.99
C ASP A 692 30.50 1.88 3.05
N ILE A 693 29.77 1.64 1.96
CA ILE A 693 29.32 2.69 1.04
C ILE A 693 28.46 3.72 1.79
N HIS A 694 27.54 3.24 2.66
CA HIS A 694 26.70 4.12 3.49
C HIS A 694 27.54 5.04 4.40
N ARG A 695 28.51 4.47 5.11
CA ARG A 695 29.43 5.24 5.98
C ARG A 695 30.31 6.21 5.19
N LEU A 696 30.85 5.77 4.05
CA LEU A 696 31.70 6.62 3.19
C LEU A 696 30.91 7.75 2.55
N ALA A 697 29.64 7.51 2.15
CA ALA A 697 28.73 8.56 1.69
C ALA A 697 28.52 9.63 2.78
N ALA A 698 28.30 9.19 4.03
CA ALA A 698 28.17 10.10 5.16
C ALA A 698 29.48 10.86 5.46
N ILE A 699 30.63 10.17 5.49
CA ILE A 699 31.95 10.76 5.71
C ILE A 699 32.26 11.85 4.66
N SER A 700 31.79 11.68 3.44
CA SER A 700 31.99 12.68 2.36
C SER A 700 31.30 14.03 2.62
N GLN A 701 30.34 14.08 3.55
CA GLN A 701 29.61 15.29 3.91
C GLN A 701 30.27 16.11 5.01
N PHE A 702 31.29 15.58 5.69
CA PHE A 702 32.01 16.33 6.76
C PHE A 702 32.82 17.48 6.21
N GLU A 703 32.64 18.64 6.80
CA GLU A 703 33.39 19.87 6.46
C GLU A 703 34.63 20.03 7.38
N ILE A 704 35.52 19.02 7.38
CA ILE A 704 36.76 19.00 8.13
C ILE A 704 37.96 18.84 7.21
N GLU A 705 39.05 19.46 7.54
CA GLU A 705 40.36 19.20 6.93
C GLU A 705 40.87 17.85 7.44
N ARG A 706 41.07 16.88 6.54
CA ARG A 706 41.54 15.54 6.87
C ARG A 706 43.05 15.51 7.08
N SER A 707 43.48 14.82 8.12
CA SER A 707 44.90 14.48 8.29
C SER A 707 45.36 13.51 7.20
N TYR A 708 46.65 13.31 7.08
CA TYR A 708 47.23 12.32 6.19
C TYR A 708 46.72 10.92 6.50
N ASP A 709 46.73 10.53 7.78
CA ASP A 709 46.30 9.20 8.23
C ASP A 709 44.78 8.97 7.98
N GLU A 710 43.92 9.96 8.21
CA GLU A 710 42.49 9.92 7.89
C GLU A 710 42.27 9.79 6.38
N SER A 711 43.07 10.45 5.56
CA SER A 711 43.01 10.36 4.09
C SER A 711 43.40 8.96 3.61
N VAL A 712 44.51 8.40 4.17
CA VAL A 712 44.98 7.05 3.88
C VAL A 712 43.94 6.02 4.31
N ALA A 713 43.39 6.11 5.51
CA ALA A 713 42.36 5.19 6.01
C ALA A 713 41.08 5.26 5.15
N THR A 714 40.67 6.46 4.72
CA THR A 714 39.51 6.62 3.80
C THR A 714 39.80 5.96 2.45
N ALA A 715 41.02 6.13 1.89
CA ALA A 715 41.41 5.48 0.64
C ALA A 715 41.46 3.96 0.76
N GLN A 716 41.97 3.43 1.87
CA GLN A 716 41.97 1.99 2.15
C GLN A 716 40.56 1.43 2.27
N ALA A 717 39.63 2.13 2.95
CA ALA A 717 38.23 1.73 3.04
C ALA A 717 37.57 1.68 1.64
N LEU A 718 37.80 2.68 0.78
CA LEU A 718 37.31 2.68 -0.61
C LEU A 718 37.87 1.52 -1.44
N LEU A 719 39.17 1.24 -1.37
CA LEU A 719 39.78 0.11 -2.06
C LEU A 719 39.29 -1.23 -1.51
N GLY A 720 39.01 -1.28 -0.21
CA GLY A 720 38.47 -2.47 0.48
C GLY A 720 37.11 -2.90 -0.01
N ILE A 721 36.27 -1.98 -0.51
CA ILE A 721 34.94 -2.29 -1.04
C ILE A 721 35.05 -3.29 -2.21
N ASP A 722 35.94 -3.02 -3.18
CA ASP A 722 36.12 -3.92 -4.34
C ASP A 722 36.56 -5.33 -3.92
N ILE A 723 37.45 -5.42 -2.93
CA ILE A 723 37.90 -6.72 -2.37
C ILE A 723 36.73 -7.46 -1.72
N LYS A 724 35.88 -6.75 -0.97
CA LYS A 724 34.71 -7.34 -0.30
C LYS A 724 33.65 -7.79 -1.30
N ILE A 725 33.35 -6.99 -2.33
CA ILE A 725 32.38 -7.34 -3.38
C ILE A 725 32.81 -8.63 -4.11
N ARG A 726 34.10 -8.82 -4.37
CA ARG A 726 34.62 -10.04 -5.03
C ARG A 726 34.53 -11.30 -4.17
N LYS A 727 34.29 -11.18 -2.86
CA LYS A 727 34.12 -12.31 -1.94
C LYS A 727 32.67 -12.78 -1.87
N TYR A 728 31.73 -11.96 -2.31
CA TYR A 728 30.30 -12.27 -2.36
C TYR A 728 29.87 -12.60 -3.81
#